data_d6af9bd36d2bf090474d370195f022b0
#
_entry.id   d6af9bd36d2bf090474d370195f022b0
#
_cell.length_a   1.000
_cell.length_b   1.000
_cell.length_c   1.000
_cell.angle_alpha   90.00
_cell.angle_beta   90.00
_cell.angle_gamma   90.00
#
_symmetry.space_group_name_H-M   'P 1'
#
loop_
_entity.id
_entity.type
_entity.pdbx_description
1 polymer ?
#
loop_
_entity_poly.entity_id
_entity_poly.type
_entity_poly.pdbx_seq_one_letter_code
_entity_poly.pdbx_strand_id
1 'polypeptide(L)'
;MEKEERVEQKLYESRCARHYRVGRVVLCRFLCMCAFVCIVAGSALTAGAVTVFAAEDSTEECAADGEQQGIVEESDSPAKGCTGDIDLADIYEIGGYAEVAEEGDVASIASSGNFKYHNRVANSIKSFKKNIDVHGMGVTTSNVKSIFVNILALHPEIVYVANASYVYNRYNGSVSTLVISYIPNAKKVRESLIAAVKEVNKQVDTKNMKPAEIVLAYHEYLTSTVEYDASGIKDYSTVYGRDHKYDMYGTLVDKKAVCQGYAETMNYLLKQSGVPCALATSQYINHAWNVVRINGKWYHVDATWDDPVTDLPGQSRHDYFLISTDTLNRRTKNASSSYSLGRYDTKISAAWTGSYNGATDKKYESGQMWSGVEKVMYHRKGYWYCIKQGSSWMDFQIIKNRFSTGGKKVILSGTSVWYKTDGSYYTKQYGSIFLAQESLYFHTARYIGRIDLDSPKNEYTLLYDIRSKYSDGVNIYAMGWHNKQIVVWVSNTPLCNPRDAYLLAPCLKHSWNSGKVTKKATYTSTGTKLYTCKKCSYKKSVATPKLQLGKPVVKTAATVKGIRLSWNKVSGATAYKVYKKTKSGKYQLLKKANTLSIVDGRISSGKTYGYKIVACNAYTTSKVTTVSRLYLGNVKARAKNTNKGVKIAWNKVAGADSYRIYRKSGNSAYKLMKIAGSGAASWVDSKSVAGKKYTYAVVPYKKQTGGAYTPVTVSCKR
;
A
#
# COMPACT_ATOMS: atom_id res chain seq x y z
N MET A 1 -13.48 -18.75 -27.55
CA MET A 1 -14.22 -17.48 -27.33
C MET A 1 -15.72 -17.76 -27.28
N GLU A 2 -16.41 -18.09 -28.36
CA GLU A 2 -17.87 -18.36 -28.29
C GLU A 2 -18.30 -19.54 -27.39
N LYS A 3 -17.46 -20.56 -27.19
CA LYS A 3 -17.75 -21.68 -26.28
C LYS A 3 -17.54 -21.31 -24.80
N GLU A 4 -16.60 -20.47 -24.51
CA GLU A 4 -16.34 -19.97 -23.15
C GLU A 4 -17.41 -18.97 -22.72
N GLU A 5 -17.83 -18.07 -23.61
CA GLU A 5 -18.94 -17.15 -23.38
C GLU A 5 -20.26 -17.92 -23.11
N ARG A 6 -20.53 -19.02 -23.84
CA ARG A 6 -21.72 -19.86 -23.58
C ARG A 6 -21.65 -20.65 -22.28
N VAL A 7 -20.47 -21.00 -21.81
CA VAL A 7 -20.28 -21.68 -20.51
C VAL A 7 -20.47 -20.68 -19.36
N GLU A 8 -19.91 -19.48 -19.49
CA GLU A 8 -20.10 -18.41 -18.51
C GLU A 8 -21.55 -17.93 -18.48
N GLN A 9 -22.21 -17.79 -19.61
CA GLN A 9 -23.61 -17.45 -19.71
C GLN A 9 -24.50 -18.51 -19.06
N LYS A 10 -24.21 -19.81 -19.24
CA LYS A 10 -24.92 -20.91 -18.56
C LYS A 10 -24.65 -20.96 -17.07
N LEU A 11 -23.44 -20.64 -16.61
CA LEU A 11 -23.09 -20.51 -15.19
C LEU A 11 -23.82 -19.31 -14.56
N TYR A 12 -23.91 -18.21 -15.28
CA TYR A 12 -24.66 -17.03 -14.87
C TYR A 12 -26.17 -17.32 -14.83
N GLU A 13 -26.72 -17.91 -15.87
CA GLU A 13 -28.14 -18.33 -15.93
C GLU A 13 -28.48 -19.36 -14.83
N SER A 14 -27.57 -20.28 -14.50
CA SER A 14 -27.74 -21.24 -13.41
C SER A 14 -27.74 -20.59 -12.02
N ARG A 15 -26.93 -19.53 -11.86
CA ARG A 15 -26.93 -18.71 -10.64
C ARG A 15 -28.22 -17.85 -10.55
N CYS A 16 -28.66 -17.25 -11.63
CA CYS A 16 -29.93 -16.52 -11.69
C CYS A 16 -31.14 -17.45 -11.48
N ALA A 17 -31.15 -18.66 -12.05
CA ALA A 17 -32.22 -19.63 -11.88
C ALA A 17 -32.34 -20.17 -10.45
N ARG A 18 -31.24 -20.28 -9.71
CA ARG A 18 -31.30 -20.58 -8.25
C ARG A 18 -31.95 -19.45 -7.47
N HIS A 19 -31.73 -18.19 -7.85
CA HIS A 19 -32.37 -17.03 -7.23
C HIS A 19 -33.88 -16.95 -7.57
N TYR A 20 -34.30 -17.43 -8.75
CA TYR A 20 -35.70 -17.41 -9.17
C TYR A 20 -36.60 -18.37 -8.38
N ARG A 21 -36.07 -19.48 -7.85
CA ARG A 21 -36.78 -20.35 -6.91
C ARG A 21 -36.92 -19.74 -5.51
N VAL A 22 -36.14 -18.76 -5.20
CA VAL A 22 -36.11 -18.04 -3.91
C VAL A 22 -37.02 -16.79 -3.91
N GLY A 23 -37.40 -16.25 -5.08
CA GLY A 23 -38.19 -15.01 -5.23
C GLY A 23 -39.63 -15.08 -4.70
N ARG A 24 -40.18 -16.25 -4.40
CA ARG A 24 -41.46 -16.37 -3.63
C ARG A 24 -41.27 -16.33 -2.11
N VAL A 25 -40.03 -16.27 -1.65
CA VAL A 25 -39.64 -16.27 -0.24
C VAL A 25 -39.19 -14.88 0.24
N VAL A 26 -39.02 -13.92 -0.65
CA VAL A 26 -38.43 -12.61 -0.32
C VAL A 26 -39.39 -11.64 0.38
N LEU A 27 -40.68 -11.78 0.23
CA LEU A 27 -41.62 -11.07 1.13
C LEU A 27 -41.61 -11.66 2.56
N CYS A 28 -41.12 -12.90 2.73
CA CYS A 28 -40.84 -13.53 4.02
C CYS A 28 -39.42 -13.27 4.54
N ARG A 29 -38.45 -12.75 3.75
CA ARG A 29 -37.04 -12.72 4.15
C ARG A 29 -36.61 -11.50 4.98
N PHE A 30 -37.38 -10.45 5.02
CA PHE A 30 -37.29 -9.49 6.13
C PHE A 30 -37.90 -10.07 7.40
N LEU A 31 -38.74 -11.16 7.27
CA LEU A 31 -39.37 -11.90 8.34
C LEU A 31 -38.61 -13.19 8.72
N CYS A 32 -37.72 -13.73 7.91
CA CYS A 32 -37.02 -14.99 8.16
C CYS A 32 -35.67 -14.89 8.87
N MET A 33 -35.13 -13.71 9.20
CA MET A 33 -34.14 -13.63 10.26
C MET A 33 -34.74 -13.80 11.67
N CYS A 34 -36.06 -13.82 11.79
CA CYS A 34 -36.79 -13.98 13.06
C CYS A 34 -37.71 -15.20 13.16
N ALA A 35 -37.78 -16.08 12.15
CA ALA A 35 -38.80 -17.14 12.11
C ALA A 35 -38.30 -18.58 12.33
N PHE A 36 -37.07 -18.76 12.88
CA PHE A 36 -36.55 -20.12 13.12
C PHE A 36 -36.73 -20.64 14.56
N VAL A 37 -37.54 -19.96 15.39
CA VAL A 37 -37.80 -20.40 16.78
C VAL A 37 -39.17 -21.07 16.99
N CYS A 38 -40.01 -21.22 16.01
CA CYS A 38 -41.36 -21.69 16.22
C CYS A 38 -41.77 -22.99 15.50
N ILE A 39 -40.90 -24.01 15.36
CA ILE A 39 -41.35 -25.37 15.03
C ILE A 39 -40.55 -26.39 15.84
N VAL A 40 -40.73 -26.42 17.15
CA VAL A 40 -40.55 -27.61 17.98
C VAL A 40 -41.63 -27.62 19.02
N ALA A 41 -42.84 -27.91 18.60
CA ALA A 41 -43.89 -28.45 19.45
C ALA A 41 -44.97 -29.06 18.56
N GLY A 42 -45.03 -30.37 18.52
CA GLY A 42 -46.22 -31.11 18.09
C GLY A 42 -46.10 -31.94 16.82
N SER A 43 -45.66 -33.15 16.95
CA SER A 43 -46.47 -34.37 16.72
C SER A 43 -45.59 -35.60 16.52
N ALA A 44 -45.81 -36.56 17.34
CA ALA A 44 -45.24 -37.89 17.28
C ALA A 44 -45.87 -38.75 16.16
N LEU A 45 -45.21 -39.87 15.86
CA LEU A 45 -45.58 -41.05 15.05
C LEU A 45 -45.09 -41.02 13.59
N THR A 46 -44.09 -41.82 13.22
CA THR A 46 -44.10 -43.26 13.01
C THR A 46 -42.72 -43.78 12.67
N ALA A 47 -42.45 -45.01 13.10
CA ALA A 47 -41.18 -45.72 12.95
C ALA A 47 -40.81 -46.07 11.50
N GLY A 48 -39.56 -45.94 11.18
CA GLY A 48 -38.92 -46.52 10.01
C GLY A 48 -37.46 -46.75 10.31
N ALA A 49 -37.09 -48.02 10.51
CA ALA A 49 -35.74 -48.46 10.86
C ALA A 49 -34.72 -48.05 9.81
N VAL A 50 -33.68 -47.37 10.22
CA VAL A 50 -32.42 -47.26 9.48
C VAL A 50 -31.32 -47.77 10.38
N THR A 51 -30.68 -48.82 9.92
CA THR A 51 -29.55 -49.50 10.54
C THR A 51 -28.38 -48.55 10.69
N VAL A 52 -28.02 -48.24 11.92
CA VAL A 52 -26.80 -47.53 12.28
C VAL A 52 -25.67 -48.54 12.32
N PHE A 53 -24.68 -48.38 11.46
CA PHE A 53 -23.39 -49.02 11.66
C PHE A 53 -22.66 -48.23 12.77
N ALA A 54 -22.56 -48.86 13.93
CA ALA A 54 -21.73 -48.36 15.00
C ALA A 54 -20.26 -48.48 14.57
N ALA A 55 -19.56 -47.33 14.53
CA ALA A 55 -18.13 -47.32 14.59
C ALA A 55 -17.72 -47.60 16.03
N GLU A 56 -16.92 -48.64 16.22
CA GLU A 56 -16.40 -49.03 17.49
C GLU A 56 -15.59 -47.92 18.12
N ASP A 57 -16.10 -47.52 19.27
CA ASP A 57 -15.45 -46.58 20.19
C ASP A 57 -14.36 -47.34 20.93
N SER A 58 -13.07 -47.11 20.61
CA SER A 58 -11.94 -47.63 21.37
C SER A 58 -11.57 -46.66 22.48
N THR A 59 -12.44 -46.50 23.44
CA THR A 59 -12.07 -46.00 24.76
C THR A 59 -11.55 -47.17 25.57
N GLU A 60 -10.21 -47.31 25.68
CA GLU A 60 -9.61 -48.10 26.73
C GLU A 60 -9.87 -47.41 28.07
N GLU A 61 -10.89 -47.86 28.78
CA GLU A 61 -11.09 -47.60 30.21
C GLU A 61 -9.85 -48.11 30.98
N CYS A 62 -9.21 -47.21 31.68
CA CYS A 62 -8.26 -47.61 32.74
C CYS A 62 -9.04 -48.18 33.91
N ALA A 63 -9.28 -49.51 33.90
CA ALA A 63 -9.86 -50.22 35.02
C ALA A 63 -8.99 -50.11 36.27
N ALA A 64 -9.64 -49.80 37.37
CA ALA A 64 -9.03 -49.87 38.69
C ALA A 64 -9.06 -51.34 39.18
N ASP A 65 -7.89 -51.98 39.32
CA ASP A 65 -7.78 -53.20 40.06
C ASP A 65 -6.86 -53.01 41.29
N GLY A 66 -7.36 -53.66 42.37
CA GLY A 66 -6.91 -53.51 43.71
C GLY A 66 -5.60 -54.19 44.05
N GLU A 67 -5.15 -53.86 45.21
CA GLU A 67 -4.04 -54.30 46.04
C GLU A 67 -3.44 -55.67 45.75
N GLN A 68 -2.14 -55.70 45.48
CA GLN A 68 -1.22 -56.67 46.11
C GLN A 68 0.15 -56.06 46.25
N GLN A 69 0.72 -56.21 47.45
CA GLN A 69 2.06 -55.84 47.86
C GLN A 69 3.11 -56.65 47.12
N GLY A 70 4.15 -55.99 46.67
CA GLY A 70 5.35 -56.65 46.10
C GLY A 70 6.43 -55.62 45.72
N ILE A 71 7.35 -55.43 46.60
CA ILE A 71 8.77 -55.03 46.53
C ILE A 71 9.30 -54.42 45.22
N VAL A 72 9.70 -53.19 45.35
CA VAL A 72 10.69 -52.33 44.69
C VAL A 72 11.64 -52.97 43.67
N GLU A 73 11.63 -52.48 42.45
CA GLU A 73 12.84 -52.14 41.69
C GLU A 73 12.57 -50.85 40.92
N GLU A 74 13.40 -49.85 41.17
CA GLU A 74 13.46 -48.62 40.38
C GLU A 74 13.90 -48.93 38.96
N SER A 75 13.03 -48.68 37.96
CA SER A 75 13.44 -48.49 36.58
C SER A 75 12.77 -47.25 36.07
N ASP A 76 13.56 -46.20 35.82
CA ASP A 76 13.21 -44.96 35.15
C ASP A 76 12.70 -45.27 33.71
N SER A 77 11.41 -45.49 33.61
CA SER A 77 10.72 -45.37 32.30
C SER A 77 9.72 -44.23 32.41
N PRO A 78 9.76 -43.24 31.49
CA PRO A 78 8.81 -42.14 31.53
C PRO A 78 7.39 -42.71 31.40
N ALA A 79 6.57 -42.49 32.42
CA ALA A 79 5.15 -42.82 32.43
C ALA A 79 4.50 -42.36 31.12
N LYS A 80 3.84 -43.28 30.39
CA LYS A 80 3.02 -42.93 29.21
C LYS A 80 1.98 -41.90 29.68
N GLY A 81 2.09 -40.64 29.16
CA GLY A 81 1.14 -39.57 29.48
C GLY A 81 -0.26 -39.94 28.95
N CYS A 82 -1.29 -39.62 29.70
CA CYS A 82 -2.67 -39.71 29.21
C CYS A 82 -2.91 -38.67 28.14
N THR A 83 -3.86 -38.95 27.22
CA THR A 83 -4.25 -38.01 26.16
C THR A 83 -5.66 -37.50 26.43
N GLY A 84 -5.92 -36.23 26.04
CA GLY A 84 -7.25 -35.62 26.04
C GLY A 84 -7.44 -34.83 24.76
N ASP A 85 -8.69 -34.71 24.29
CA ASP A 85 -9.02 -33.99 23.07
C ASP A 85 -9.50 -32.57 23.38
N ILE A 86 -9.22 -31.65 22.48
CA ILE A 86 -9.77 -30.30 22.48
C ILE A 86 -10.81 -30.25 21.38
N ASP A 87 -12.10 -30.27 21.77
CA ASP A 87 -13.19 -30.11 20.81
C ASP A 87 -13.14 -28.70 20.21
N LEU A 88 -12.98 -28.66 18.88
CA LEU A 88 -12.93 -27.43 18.13
C LEU A 88 -14.28 -27.04 17.52
N ALA A 89 -15.32 -27.90 17.62
CA ALA A 89 -16.65 -27.61 17.09
C ALA A 89 -17.21 -26.33 17.71
N ASP A 90 -17.11 -26.20 19.02
CA ASP A 90 -17.57 -25.02 19.78
C ASP A 90 -16.84 -23.72 19.39
N ILE A 91 -15.63 -23.81 18.82
CA ILE A 91 -14.82 -22.64 18.44
C ILE A 91 -15.36 -21.99 17.16
N TYR A 92 -16.00 -22.80 16.30
CA TYR A 92 -16.46 -22.37 14.97
C TYR A 92 -17.95 -22.07 14.93
N GLU A 93 -18.66 -22.22 16.05
CA GLU A 93 -19.99 -21.68 16.21
C GLU A 93 -19.97 -20.16 16.41
N ILE A 94 -21.01 -19.47 15.94
CA ILE A 94 -21.13 -18.02 16.14
C ILE A 94 -21.17 -17.73 17.65
N GLY A 95 -20.17 -17.03 18.14
CA GLY A 95 -20.03 -16.74 19.57
C GLY A 95 -19.18 -17.72 20.36
N GLY A 96 -18.71 -18.84 19.77
CA GLY A 96 -17.90 -19.85 20.47
C GLY A 96 -16.66 -19.31 21.16
N TYR A 97 -16.05 -18.27 20.63
CA TYR A 97 -14.97 -17.53 21.32
C TYR A 97 -15.43 -16.79 22.58
N ALA A 98 -16.73 -16.51 22.72
CA ALA A 98 -17.29 -15.81 23.89
C ALA A 98 -17.79 -16.79 24.96
N GLU A 99 -18.24 -18.01 24.59
CA GLU A 99 -18.76 -19.00 25.53
C GLU A 99 -17.69 -19.61 26.43
N VAL A 100 -16.46 -19.75 25.94
CA VAL A 100 -15.33 -20.27 26.73
C VAL A 100 -14.96 -19.34 27.89
N ALA A 101 -15.56 -18.17 27.96
CA ALA A 101 -15.37 -17.16 29.00
C ALA A 101 -16.49 -17.16 30.07
N GLU A 102 -17.21 -18.27 30.30
CA GLU A 102 -18.24 -18.33 31.32
C GLU A 102 -17.68 -18.15 32.73
N GLU A 103 -18.35 -17.20 33.41
CA GLU A 103 -18.42 -16.93 34.85
C GLU A 103 -17.13 -17.01 35.67
N GLY A 104 -16.48 -15.87 35.83
CA GLY A 104 -15.53 -15.62 36.92
C GLY A 104 -14.06 -15.50 36.50
N ASP A 105 -13.63 -16.10 35.38
CA ASP A 105 -12.20 -16.26 35.06
C ASP A 105 -11.62 -15.35 33.98
N VAL A 106 -12.43 -14.56 33.29
CA VAL A 106 -11.92 -13.73 32.15
C VAL A 106 -10.93 -12.67 32.63
N ALA A 107 -11.13 -12.13 33.80
CA ALA A 107 -10.18 -11.19 34.40
C ALA A 107 -8.90 -11.92 34.91
N SER A 108 -9.03 -13.17 35.38
CA SER A 108 -7.90 -13.99 35.86
C SER A 108 -7.07 -14.54 34.69
N ILE A 109 -7.69 -14.91 33.57
CA ILE A 109 -6.98 -15.37 32.37
C ILE A 109 -6.25 -14.21 31.66
N ALA A 110 -6.87 -13.03 31.62
CA ALA A 110 -6.21 -11.81 31.10
C ALA A 110 -5.05 -11.34 31.99
N SER A 111 -5.11 -11.62 33.30
CA SER A 111 -4.07 -11.26 34.26
C SER A 111 -3.06 -12.39 34.52
N SER A 112 -3.37 -13.65 34.13
CA SER A 112 -2.48 -14.78 34.34
C SER A 112 -1.34 -14.79 33.33
N GLY A 113 -0.12 -15.05 33.81
CA GLY A 113 1.12 -15.13 33.03
C GLY A 113 1.11 -16.18 31.89
N ASN A 114 0.02 -16.93 31.71
CA ASN A 114 -0.16 -17.95 30.67
C ASN A 114 -0.25 -17.36 29.27
N PHE A 115 -0.71 -16.14 29.10
CA PHE A 115 -0.75 -15.43 27.82
C PHE A 115 0.63 -15.12 27.21
N LYS A 116 1.67 -15.07 28.03
CA LYS A 116 3.02 -14.78 27.51
C LYS A 116 3.53 -15.82 26.53
N TYR A 117 2.95 -17.03 26.49
CA TYR A 117 3.37 -18.11 25.60
C TYR A 117 2.52 -18.25 24.34
N HIS A 118 1.42 -17.50 24.18
CA HIS A 118 0.53 -17.65 23.01
C HIS A 118 1.26 -17.50 21.68
N ASN A 119 2.18 -16.53 21.56
CA ASN A 119 2.98 -16.35 20.34
C ASN A 119 3.91 -17.54 20.05
N ARG A 120 4.48 -18.17 21.10
CA ARG A 120 5.32 -19.36 20.94
C ARG A 120 4.54 -20.54 20.38
N VAL A 121 3.36 -20.79 20.91
CA VAL A 121 2.46 -21.86 20.45
C VAL A 121 1.96 -21.53 19.04
N ALA A 122 1.45 -20.34 18.80
CA ALA A 122 0.98 -19.89 17.49
C ALA A 122 2.08 -20.00 16.40
N ASN A 123 3.32 -19.60 16.71
CA ASN A 123 4.44 -19.72 15.77
C ASN A 123 4.81 -21.17 15.49
N SER A 124 4.65 -22.06 16.48
CA SER A 124 4.82 -23.49 16.29
C SER A 124 3.74 -24.06 15.35
N ILE A 125 2.46 -23.67 15.54
CA ILE A 125 1.36 -24.04 14.65
C ILE A 125 1.61 -23.49 13.24
N LYS A 126 2.00 -22.23 13.12
CA LYS A 126 2.35 -21.60 11.82
C LYS A 126 3.52 -22.28 11.13
N SER A 127 4.39 -22.95 11.88
CA SER A 127 5.49 -23.76 11.36
C SER A 127 5.09 -25.22 11.12
N PHE A 128 3.81 -25.57 11.25
CA PHE A 128 3.25 -26.91 11.06
C PHE A 128 3.87 -27.98 11.98
N LYS A 129 4.25 -27.62 13.21
CA LYS A 129 4.66 -28.59 14.22
C LYS A 129 3.45 -29.39 14.70
N LYS A 130 3.56 -30.73 14.64
CA LYS A 130 2.50 -31.61 15.15
C LYS A 130 2.50 -31.65 16.68
N ASN A 131 3.67 -31.76 17.29
CA ASN A 131 3.82 -31.80 18.74
C ASN A 131 4.46 -30.48 19.21
N ILE A 132 3.78 -29.81 20.13
CA ILE A 132 4.21 -28.50 20.66
C ILE A 132 4.41 -28.66 22.16
N ASP A 133 5.64 -28.56 22.60
CA ASP A 133 5.99 -28.61 24.03
C ASP A 133 5.44 -27.37 24.75
N VAL A 134 4.61 -27.61 25.76
CA VAL A 134 4.02 -26.60 26.65
C VAL A 134 4.35 -26.90 28.13
N HIS A 135 5.26 -27.79 28.39
CA HIS A 135 5.71 -28.12 29.74
C HIS A 135 6.21 -26.88 30.47
N GLY A 136 5.81 -26.72 31.72
CA GLY A 136 6.17 -25.55 32.55
C GLY A 136 5.51 -24.22 32.15
N MET A 137 4.56 -24.23 31.21
CA MET A 137 3.83 -23.02 30.80
C MET A 137 2.54 -22.76 31.60
N GLY A 138 2.23 -23.58 32.61
CA GLY A 138 1.01 -23.46 33.40
C GLY A 138 -0.25 -23.98 32.70
N VAL A 139 -0.08 -24.80 31.66
CA VAL A 139 -1.20 -25.44 30.96
C VAL A 139 -1.61 -26.69 31.72
N THR A 140 -2.92 -26.79 32.00
CA THR A 140 -3.53 -27.90 32.74
C THR A 140 -4.74 -28.44 31.99
N THR A 141 -5.25 -29.58 32.35
CA THR A 141 -6.49 -30.15 31.77
C THR A 141 -7.71 -29.24 31.95
N SER A 142 -7.75 -28.42 33.02
CA SER A 142 -8.83 -27.47 33.28
C SER A 142 -8.76 -26.20 32.43
N ASN A 143 -7.58 -25.79 31.92
CA ASN A 143 -7.44 -24.53 31.20
C ASN A 143 -6.94 -24.69 29.75
N VAL A 144 -6.57 -25.89 29.31
CA VAL A 144 -5.99 -26.13 27.99
C VAL A 144 -6.94 -25.73 26.86
N LYS A 145 -8.23 -26.03 27.00
CA LYS A 145 -9.26 -25.65 25.98
C LYS A 145 -9.33 -24.13 25.85
N SER A 146 -9.50 -23.41 26.96
CA SER A 146 -9.60 -21.95 26.96
C SER A 146 -8.32 -21.27 26.44
N ILE A 147 -7.13 -21.80 26.83
CA ILE A 147 -5.84 -21.30 26.31
C ILE A 147 -5.76 -21.50 24.79
N PHE A 148 -6.12 -22.66 24.28
CA PHE A 148 -6.02 -22.96 22.85
C PHE A 148 -6.98 -22.12 22.03
N VAL A 149 -8.25 -21.98 22.48
CA VAL A 149 -9.25 -21.10 21.89
C VAL A 149 -8.75 -19.66 21.84
N ASN A 150 -8.20 -19.16 22.94
CA ASN A 150 -7.65 -17.80 22.99
C ASN A 150 -6.46 -17.60 22.04
N ILE A 151 -5.63 -18.64 21.85
CA ILE A 151 -4.53 -18.59 20.86
C ILE A 151 -5.10 -18.43 19.45
N LEU A 152 -6.14 -19.19 19.07
CA LEU A 152 -6.77 -19.08 17.76
C LEU A 152 -7.47 -17.71 17.59
N ALA A 153 -8.15 -17.20 18.59
CA ALA A 153 -8.79 -15.88 18.56
C ALA A 153 -7.77 -14.71 18.45
N LEU A 154 -6.59 -14.86 19.06
CA LEU A 154 -5.49 -13.89 18.91
C LEU A 154 -4.81 -13.98 17.55
N HIS A 155 -4.87 -15.14 16.89
CA HIS A 155 -4.23 -15.46 15.64
C HIS A 155 -5.23 -15.99 14.61
N PRO A 156 -6.23 -15.20 14.19
CA PRO A 156 -7.30 -15.64 13.30
C PRO A 156 -6.79 -16.07 11.91
N GLU A 157 -5.53 -15.78 11.60
CA GLU A 157 -4.85 -16.29 10.41
C GLU A 157 -4.50 -17.79 10.48
N ILE A 158 -4.69 -18.44 11.64
CA ILE A 158 -4.53 -19.89 11.80
C ILE A 158 -5.84 -20.60 11.44
N VAL A 159 -6.15 -20.68 10.17
CA VAL A 159 -7.39 -21.25 9.61
C VAL A 159 -7.24 -22.71 9.14
N TYR A 160 -6.13 -23.36 9.46
CA TYR A 160 -5.74 -24.65 8.88
C TYR A 160 -5.51 -25.77 9.92
N VAL A 161 -5.92 -25.56 11.15
CA VAL A 161 -5.96 -26.61 12.19
C VAL A 161 -7.24 -27.43 12.01
N ALA A 162 -7.11 -28.75 11.90
CA ALA A 162 -8.22 -29.67 11.80
C ALA A 162 -8.69 -30.14 13.18
N ASN A 163 -7.73 -30.52 14.04
CA ASN A 163 -8.02 -30.99 15.38
C ASN A 163 -6.84 -30.71 16.31
N ALA A 164 -7.10 -30.67 17.60
CA ALA A 164 -6.09 -30.54 18.63
C ALA A 164 -6.37 -31.49 19.80
N SER A 165 -5.31 -32.10 20.31
CA SER A 165 -5.32 -32.92 21.52
C SER A 165 -4.11 -32.59 22.39
N TYR A 166 -4.06 -33.14 23.58
CA TYR A 166 -2.98 -32.83 24.51
C TYR A 166 -2.56 -34.06 25.30
N VAL A 167 -1.30 -34.08 25.72
CA VAL A 167 -0.73 -35.10 26.61
C VAL A 167 -0.55 -34.49 27.99
N TYR A 168 -1.06 -35.16 29.00
CA TYR A 168 -1.07 -34.65 30.38
C TYR A 168 -0.66 -35.71 31.39
N ASN A 169 -0.21 -35.26 32.55
CA ASN A 169 0.09 -36.09 33.72
C ASN A 169 -1.19 -36.32 34.52
N ARG A 170 -1.62 -37.58 34.64
CA ARG A 170 -2.89 -37.96 35.30
C ARG A 170 -2.94 -37.61 36.81
N TYR A 171 -1.80 -37.43 37.44
CA TYR A 171 -1.75 -37.20 38.90
C TYR A 171 -1.95 -35.74 39.27
N ASN A 172 -1.46 -34.83 38.43
CA ASN A 172 -1.53 -33.37 38.72
C ASN A 172 -2.20 -32.55 37.63
N GLY A 173 -2.71 -33.18 36.57
CA GLY A 173 -3.40 -32.51 35.47
C GLY A 173 -2.53 -31.60 34.61
N SER A 174 -1.17 -31.58 34.81
CA SER A 174 -0.32 -30.70 34.00
C SER A 174 -0.18 -31.21 32.57
N VAL A 175 -0.35 -30.34 31.61
CA VAL A 175 -0.21 -30.63 30.16
C VAL A 175 1.24 -30.41 29.75
N SER A 176 1.84 -31.42 29.14
CA SER A 176 3.20 -31.36 28.61
C SER A 176 3.27 -31.02 27.13
N THR A 177 2.33 -31.53 26.34
CA THR A 177 2.38 -31.39 24.87
C THR A 177 1.00 -31.15 24.30
N LEU A 178 0.91 -30.18 23.37
CA LEU A 178 -0.24 -30.05 22.46
C LEU A 178 0.06 -30.82 21.17
N VAL A 179 -0.91 -31.61 20.72
CA VAL A 179 -0.80 -32.40 19.48
C VAL A 179 -1.77 -31.81 18.47
N ILE A 180 -1.24 -31.32 17.36
CA ILE A 180 -2.02 -30.56 16.35
C ILE A 180 -2.14 -31.36 15.07
N SER A 181 -3.35 -31.53 14.60
CA SER A 181 -3.67 -32.04 13.27
C SER A 181 -4.04 -30.90 12.34
N TYR A 182 -3.64 -31.01 11.09
CA TYR A 182 -3.85 -29.98 10.09
C TYR A 182 -4.78 -30.48 8.98
N ILE A 183 -5.61 -29.58 8.44
CA ILE A 183 -6.46 -29.89 7.29
C ILE A 183 -5.62 -30.33 6.07
N PRO A 184 -6.19 -31.09 5.13
CA PRO A 184 -5.55 -31.35 3.86
C PRO A 184 -5.11 -30.06 3.18
N ASN A 185 -3.91 -30.06 2.59
CA ASN A 185 -3.36 -28.86 1.91
C ASN A 185 -3.15 -27.61 2.80
N ALA A 186 -3.06 -27.75 4.12
CA ALA A 186 -2.90 -26.66 5.09
C ALA A 186 -1.82 -25.62 4.69
N LYS A 187 -0.68 -26.06 4.14
CA LYS A 187 0.37 -25.16 3.62
C LYS A 187 -0.15 -24.27 2.49
N LYS A 188 -0.87 -24.85 1.53
CA LYS A 188 -1.45 -24.10 0.40
C LYS A 188 -2.54 -23.12 0.87
N VAL A 189 -3.36 -23.52 1.84
CA VAL A 189 -4.36 -22.65 2.47
C VAL A 189 -3.67 -21.44 3.11
N ARG A 190 -2.63 -21.66 3.91
CA ARG A 190 -1.85 -20.58 4.51
C ARG A 190 -1.19 -19.66 3.46
N GLU A 191 -0.59 -20.22 2.43
CA GLU A 191 0.03 -19.43 1.34
C GLU A 191 -1.01 -18.57 0.60
N SER A 192 -2.19 -19.12 0.30
CA SER A 192 -3.29 -18.40 -0.33
C SER A 192 -3.78 -17.26 0.56
N LEU A 193 -3.93 -17.49 1.87
CA LEU A 193 -4.34 -16.46 2.82
C LEU A 193 -3.30 -15.33 2.93
N ILE A 194 -2.01 -15.67 3.01
CA ILE A 194 -0.91 -14.68 3.02
C ILE A 194 -0.94 -13.85 1.73
N ALA A 195 -1.15 -14.48 0.59
CA ALA A 195 -1.26 -13.77 -0.69
C ALA A 195 -2.47 -12.85 -0.72
N ALA A 196 -3.62 -13.29 -0.18
CA ALA A 196 -4.83 -12.49 -0.09
C ALA A 196 -4.65 -11.28 0.84
N VAL A 197 -4.07 -11.45 2.03
CA VAL A 197 -3.74 -10.34 2.95
C VAL A 197 -2.79 -9.33 2.28
N LYS A 198 -1.79 -9.82 1.55
CA LYS A 198 -0.87 -8.95 0.80
C LYS A 198 -1.59 -8.14 -0.28
N GLU A 199 -2.57 -8.74 -0.96
CA GLU A 199 -3.38 -8.02 -1.96
C GLU A 199 -4.30 -6.99 -1.29
N VAL A 200 -4.90 -7.28 -0.12
CA VAL A 200 -5.63 -6.27 0.69
C VAL A 200 -4.73 -5.08 0.98
N ASN A 201 -3.55 -5.30 1.55
CA ASN A 201 -2.60 -4.24 1.91
C ASN A 201 -2.10 -3.43 0.70
N LYS A 202 -2.19 -3.98 -0.50
CA LYS A 202 -1.90 -3.27 -1.74
C LYS A 202 -3.07 -2.41 -2.22
N GLN A 203 -4.30 -2.88 -2.00
CA GLN A 203 -5.52 -2.17 -2.39
C GLN A 203 -5.89 -1.09 -1.35
N VAL A 204 -5.70 -1.38 -0.08
CA VAL A 204 -5.99 -0.49 1.05
C VAL A 204 -4.67 0.08 1.59
N ASP A 205 -4.23 1.19 1.01
CA ASP A 205 -3.04 1.91 1.51
C ASP A 205 -3.41 2.75 2.74
N THR A 206 -3.18 2.19 3.93
CA THR A 206 -3.44 2.84 5.21
C THR A 206 -2.36 3.83 5.65
N LYS A 207 -1.30 3.98 4.87
CA LYS A 207 -0.19 4.88 5.18
C LYS A 207 -0.67 6.33 5.28
N ASN A 208 -0.35 6.97 6.38
CA ASN A 208 -0.77 8.34 6.71
C ASN A 208 -2.27 8.53 6.99
N MET A 209 -3.04 7.46 7.15
CA MET A 209 -4.43 7.51 7.60
C MET A 209 -4.53 7.64 9.13
N LYS A 210 -5.58 8.31 9.60
CA LYS A 210 -5.95 8.34 11.03
C LYS A 210 -6.69 7.04 11.40
N PRO A 211 -6.72 6.65 12.68
CA PRO A 211 -7.36 5.39 13.09
C PRO A 211 -8.80 5.21 12.55
N ALA A 212 -9.66 6.21 12.67
CA ALA A 212 -11.03 6.13 12.13
C ALA A 212 -11.06 6.00 10.60
N GLU A 213 -10.09 6.56 9.90
CA GLU A 213 -9.95 6.47 8.45
C GLU A 213 -9.47 5.07 8.03
N ILE A 214 -8.59 4.46 8.82
CA ILE A 214 -8.16 3.06 8.63
C ILE A 214 -9.35 2.11 8.79
N VAL A 215 -10.18 2.34 9.82
CA VAL A 215 -11.41 1.53 10.03
C VAL A 215 -12.33 1.66 8.83
N LEU A 216 -12.56 2.88 8.33
CA LEU A 216 -13.40 3.10 7.14
C LEU A 216 -12.82 2.39 5.91
N ALA A 217 -11.51 2.45 5.70
CA ALA A 217 -10.89 1.84 4.53
C ALA A 217 -11.05 0.31 4.49
N TYR A 218 -10.92 -0.35 5.62
CA TYR A 218 -11.17 -1.80 5.69
C TYR A 218 -12.67 -2.15 5.67
N HIS A 219 -13.50 -1.30 6.26
CA HIS A 219 -14.96 -1.45 6.16
C HIS A 219 -15.40 -1.42 4.69
N GLU A 220 -15.02 -0.39 3.93
CA GLU A 220 -15.32 -0.27 2.50
C GLU A 220 -14.76 -1.44 1.68
N TYR A 221 -13.57 -1.93 2.04
CA TYR A 221 -12.99 -3.08 1.39
C TYR A 221 -13.84 -4.34 1.60
N LEU A 222 -14.24 -4.63 2.82
CA LEU A 222 -15.02 -5.81 3.15
C LEU A 222 -16.42 -5.75 2.52
N THR A 223 -17.16 -4.68 2.73
CA THR A 223 -18.53 -4.52 2.19
C THR A 223 -18.57 -4.43 0.66
N SER A 224 -17.45 -4.16 -0.01
CA SER A 224 -17.40 -4.08 -1.47
C SER A 224 -16.83 -5.32 -2.16
N THR A 225 -16.16 -6.22 -1.43
CA THR A 225 -15.43 -7.34 -2.04
C THR A 225 -15.81 -8.71 -1.50
N VAL A 226 -16.59 -8.78 -0.46
CA VAL A 226 -17.06 -10.04 0.17
C VAL A 226 -18.58 -10.15 -0.01
N GLU A 227 -19.06 -11.32 -0.37
CA GLU A 227 -20.47 -11.65 -0.44
C GLU A 227 -20.92 -12.31 0.87
N TYR A 228 -22.02 -11.86 1.47
CA TYR A 228 -22.58 -12.54 2.63
C TYR A 228 -23.14 -13.91 2.25
N ASP A 229 -22.72 -14.97 2.93
CA ASP A 229 -23.21 -16.33 2.69
C ASP A 229 -24.57 -16.59 3.33
N ALA A 230 -25.64 -16.32 2.58
CA ALA A 230 -27.00 -16.59 3.00
C ALA A 230 -27.44 -18.06 2.79
N SER A 231 -26.56 -18.99 2.40
CA SER A 231 -26.93 -20.38 2.08
C SER A 231 -27.37 -21.22 3.27
N GLY A 232 -27.34 -20.64 4.45
CA GLY A 232 -27.77 -21.28 5.71
C GLY A 232 -26.57 -21.98 6.41
N ILE A 233 -26.79 -22.26 7.69
CA ILE A 233 -25.87 -23.06 8.49
C ILE A 233 -26.11 -24.50 8.07
N LYS A 234 -25.22 -25.05 7.25
CA LYS A 234 -25.17 -26.49 7.02
C LYS A 234 -24.38 -27.12 8.15
N ASP A 235 -24.90 -28.25 8.61
CA ASP A 235 -24.36 -29.08 9.66
C ASP A 235 -22.80 -29.16 9.62
N TYR A 236 -22.16 -28.85 10.73
CA TYR A 236 -20.70 -28.87 10.91
C TYR A 236 -20.08 -30.27 10.87
N SER A 237 -20.87 -31.30 10.74
CA SER A 237 -20.47 -32.70 10.82
C SER A 237 -19.74 -33.25 9.59
N THR A 238 -19.40 -32.45 8.61
CA THR A 238 -18.60 -32.95 7.48
C THR A 238 -17.12 -33.02 7.84
N VAL A 239 -16.78 -34.14 8.34
CA VAL A 239 -15.54 -34.85 8.51
C VAL A 239 -14.47 -34.46 7.49
N TYR A 240 -13.69 -33.54 7.41
CA TYR A 240 -12.52 -33.19 6.58
C TYR A 240 -12.59 -31.86 5.81
N GLY A 241 -13.53 -31.00 6.06
CA GLY A 241 -13.50 -29.71 5.39
C GLY A 241 -14.06 -28.63 6.29
N ARG A 242 -13.17 -27.86 6.93
CA ARG A 242 -13.54 -26.62 7.61
C ARG A 242 -14.33 -25.74 6.65
N ASP A 243 -15.54 -25.36 7.02
CA ASP A 243 -16.30 -24.39 6.25
C ASP A 243 -15.74 -22.99 6.47
N HIS A 244 -14.90 -22.55 5.53
CA HIS A 244 -14.18 -21.31 5.63
C HIS A 244 -15.05 -20.03 5.65
N LYS A 245 -16.37 -20.13 5.50
CA LYS A 245 -17.26 -18.95 5.60
C LYS A 245 -17.23 -18.27 6.98
N TYR A 246 -16.77 -18.97 8.00
CA TYR A 246 -16.65 -18.48 9.38
C TYR A 246 -15.29 -17.87 9.71
N ASP A 247 -14.33 -17.89 8.78
CA ASP A 247 -12.97 -17.46 9.04
C ASP A 247 -12.43 -16.50 7.96
N MET A 248 -11.18 -16.05 8.17
CA MET A 248 -10.52 -15.13 7.26
C MET A 248 -10.28 -15.70 5.86
N TYR A 249 -10.20 -17.02 5.68
CA TYR A 249 -9.97 -17.62 4.36
C TYR A 249 -11.21 -17.45 3.49
N GLY A 250 -12.39 -17.78 4.01
CA GLY A 250 -13.66 -17.51 3.31
C GLY A 250 -13.81 -16.04 2.93
N THR A 251 -13.51 -15.15 3.87
CA THR A 251 -13.61 -13.71 3.65
C THR A 251 -12.61 -13.19 2.59
N LEU A 252 -11.34 -13.57 2.69
CA LEU A 252 -10.29 -12.96 1.87
C LEU A 252 -9.95 -13.74 0.60
N VAL A 253 -10.12 -15.08 0.60
CA VAL A 253 -9.77 -15.94 -0.53
C VAL A 253 -11.02 -16.31 -1.32
N ASP A 254 -12.06 -16.87 -0.66
CA ASP A 254 -13.27 -17.30 -1.32
C ASP A 254 -14.24 -16.15 -1.59
N LYS A 255 -14.01 -15.00 -0.93
CA LYS A 255 -14.85 -13.79 -1.04
C LYS A 255 -16.30 -14.03 -0.63
N LYS A 256 -16.50 -14.97 0.28
CA LYS A 256 -17.80 -15.35 0.79
C LYS A 256 -17.70 -15.73 2.25
N ALA A 257 -18.48 -15.06 3.11
CA ALA A 257 -18.41 -15.27 4.56
C ALA A 257 -19.72 -14.95 5.26
N VAL A 258 -19.84 -15.41 6.51
CA VAL A 258 -20.86 -14.96 7.46
C VAL A 258 -20.25 -13.92 8.42
N CYS A 259 -21.03 -13.41 9.36
CA CYS A 259 -20.65 -12.34 10.28
C CYS A 259 -19.31 -12.58 11.00
N GLN A 260 -19.03 -13.81 11.44
CA GLN A 260 -17.79 -14.16 12.12
C GLN A 260 -16.56 -13.97 11.20
N GLY A 261 -16.63 -14.45 9.96
CA GLY A 261 -15.54 -14.25 8.98
C GLY A 261 -15.24 -12.77 8.73
N TYR A 262 -16.28 -11.93 8.59
CA TYR A 262 -16.13 -10.47 8.49
C TYR A 262 -15.45 -9.89 9.73
N ALA A 263 -15.94 -10.26 10.92
CA ALA A 263 -15.46 -9.71 12.18
C ALA A 263 -14.01 -10.13 12.50
N GLU A 264 -13.64 -11.39 12.27
CA GLU A 264 -12.26 -11.88 12.44
C GLU A 264 -11.30 -11.20 11.48
N THR A 265 -11.72 -11.05 10.21
CA THR A 265 -10.91 -10.39 9.19
C THR A 265 -10.70 -8.92 9.53
N MET A 266 -11.74 -8.19 9.91
CA MET A 266 -11.65 -6.79 10.34
C MET A 266 -10.71 -6.66 11.56
N ASN A 267 -10.86 -7.52 12.57
CA ASN A 267 -10.00 -7.55 13.75
C ASN A 267 -8.52 -7.75 13.38
N TYR A 268 -8.23 -8.70 12.50
CA TYR A 268 -6.86 -8.96 12.05
C TYR A 268 -6.26 -7.76 11.32
N LEU A 269 -6.96 -7.22 10.32
CA LEU A 269 -6.48 -6.11 9.49
C LEU A 269 -6.27 -4.83 10.30
N LEU A 270 -7.18 -4.52 11.22
CA LEU A 270 -7.08 -3.37 12.11
C LEU A 270 -5.91 -3.49 13.09
N LYS A 271 -5.72 -4.66 13.71
CA LYS A 271 -4.56 -4.91 14.58
C LYS A 271 -3.24 -4.77 13.83
N GLN A 272 -3.15 -5.29 12.61
CA GLN A 272 -1.96 -5.12 11.75
C GLN A 272 -1.66 -3.65 11.46
N SER A 273 -2.68 -2.82 11.40
CA SER A 273 -2.57 -1.37 11.15
C SER A 273 -2.47 -0.53 12.44
N GLY A 274 -2.32 -1.16 13.60
CA GLY A 274 -2.15 -0.50 14.89
C GLY A 274 -3.44 0.11 15.47
N VAL A 275 -4.61 -0.28 14.97
CA VAL A 275 -5.91 0.13 15.53
C VAL A 275 -6.40 -0.95 16.49
N PRO A 276 -6.56 -0.65 17.79
CA PRO A 276 -7.08 -1.62 18.74
C PRO A 276 -8.51 -2.03 18.38
N CYS A 277 -8.71 -3.33 18.25
CA CYS A 277 -9.97 -3.94 17.83
C CYS A 277 -10.19 -5.26 18.56
N ALA A 278 -11.44 -5.58 18.88
CA ALA A 278 -11.85 -6.86 19.43
C ALA A 278 -13.13 -7.36 18.76
N LEU A 279 -13.36 -8.67 18.83
CA LEU A 279 -14.64 -9.26 18.47
C LEU A 279 -15.68 -8.94 19.56
N ALA A 280 -16.86 -8.60 19.10
CA ALA A 280 -18.07 -8.50 19.87
C ALA A 280 -19.03 -9.56 19.36
N THR A 281 -19.71 -10.26 20.26
CA THR A 281 -20.67 -11.30 19.93
C THR A 281 -21.94 -11.13 20.75
N SER A 282 -23.03 -11.67 20.25
CA SER A 282 -24.29 -11.82 20.99
C SER A 282 -24.93 -13.13 20.58
N GLN A 283 -25.12 -14.03 21.53
CA GLN A 283 -25.83 -15.28 21.34
C GLN A 283 -27.29 -15.04 21.04
N TYR A 284 -27.87 -14.03 21.66
CA TYR A 284 -29.29 -13.71 21.53
C TYR A 284 -29.70 -13.42 20.08
N ILE A 285 -28.87 -12.74 19.32
CA ILE A 285 -29.10 -12.45 17.91
C ILE A 285 -28.21 -13.31 16.97
N ASN A 286 -27.47 -14.26 17.52
CA ASN A 286 -26.56 -15.15 16.81
C ASN A 286 -25.68 -14.37 15.83
N HIS A 287 -24.89 -13.42 16.36
CA HIS A 287 -24.15 -12.46 15.55
C HIS A 287 -22.78 -12.11 16.12
N ALA A 288 -21.83 -11.81 15.23
CA ALA A 288 -20.49 -11.35 15.56
C ALA A 288 -20.14 -10.08 14.78
N TRP A 289 -19.52 -9.11 15.45
CA TRP A 289 -19.06 -7.85 14.87
C TRP A 289 -17.80 -7.35 15.60
N ASN A 290 -17.45 -6.09 15.48
CA ASN A 290 -16.26 -5.53 16.09
C ASN A 290 -16.54 -4.35 17.02
N VAL A 291 -15.69 -4.20 18.03
CA VAL A 291 -15.49 -2.93 18.74
C VAL A 291 -14.09 -2.42 18.48
N VAL A 292 -13.97 -1.13 18.19
CA VAL A 292 -12.69 -0.47 17.88
C VAL A 292 -12.42 0.68 18.84
N ARG A 293 -11.14 0.89 19.20
CA ARG A 293 -10.75 1.99 20.09
C ARG A 293 -10.06 3.09 19.32
N ILE A 294 -10.68 4.26 19.28
CA ILE A 294 -10.18 5.44 18.56
C ILE A 294 -10.02 6.59 19.55
N ASN A 295 -8.82 7.12 19.69
CA ASN A 295 -8.50 8.20 20.62
C ASN A 295 -8.99 7.92 22.06
N GLY A 296 -8.83 6.68 22.52
CA GLY A 296 -9.21 6.24 23.86
C GLY A 296 -10.70 5.91 24.03
N LYS A 297 -11.55 6.11 23.04
CA LYS A 297 -12.99 5.85 23.07
C LYS A 297 -13.36 4.63 22.22
N TRP A 298 -14.36 3.89 22.67
CA TRP A 298 -14.85 2.69 21.99
C TRP A 298 -16.04 2.99 21.08
N TYR A 299 -16.12 2.26 19.97
CA TYR A 299 -17.21 2.34 18.99
C TYR A 299 -17.48 0.95 18.44
N HIS A 300 -18.74 0.65 18.14
CA HIS A 300 -19.13 -0.52 17.36
C HIS A 300 -18.92 -0.30 15.88
N VAL A 301 -18.50 -1.34 15.19
CA VAL A 301 -18.38 -1.41 13.73
C VAL A 301 -18.87 -2.76 13.28
N ASP A 302 -19.89 -2.78 12.45
CA ASP A 302 -20.48 -4.00 11.91
C ASP A 302 -20.50 -3.95 10.38
N ALA A 303 -19.44 -4.46 9.78
CA ALA A 303 -19.34 -4.54 8.33
C ALA A 303 -20.34 -5.52 7.71
N THR A 304 -20.81 -6.50 8.47
CA THR A 304 -21.81 -7.47 7.98
C THR A 304 -23.17 -6.83 7.80
N TRP A 305 -23.63 -6.05 8.80
CA TRP A 305 -24.93 -5.37 8.71
C TRP A 305 -24.88 -4.14 7.81
N ASP A 306 -23.71 -3.59 7.56
CA ASP A 306 -23.51 -2.53 6.57
C ASP A 306 -23.34 -3.07 5.14
N ASP A 307 -23.20 -4.41 4.97
CA ASP A 307 -23.19 -5.09 3.69
C ASP A 307 -24.61 -5.53 3.30
N PRO A 308 -25.18 -5.08 2.17
CA PRO A 308 -26.53 -5.46 1.77
C PRO A 308 -26.65 -6.95 1.44
N VAL A 309 -27.64 -7.64 2.05
CA VAL A 309 -27.87 -9.10 1.90
C VAL A 309 -28.16 -9.54 0.46
N THR A 310 -28.60 -8.64 -0.41
CA THR A 310 -28.46 -8.84 -1.85
C THR A 310 -27.18 -8.14 -2.22
N ASP A 311 -26.11 -8.89 -2.39
CA ASP A 311 -24.82 -8.33 -2.75
C ASP A 311 -24.94 -7.56 -4.08
N LEU A 312 -24.96 -6.26 -3.94
CA LEU A 312 -25.09 -5.32 -5.05
C LEU A 312 -23.77 -4.58 -5.22
N PRO A 313 -23.03 -4.85 -6.29
CA PRO A 313 -21.76 -4.20 -6.52
C PRO A 313 -21.83 -2.68 -6.38
N GLY A 314 -20.92 -2.12 -5.57
CA GLY A 314 -20.85 -0.69 -5.29
C GLY A 314 -21.86 -0.17 -4.26
N GLN A 315 -22.59 -1.03 -3.56
CA GLN A 315 -23.40 -0.67 -2.40
C GLN A 315 -22.67 -0.98 -1.10
N SER A 316 -22.77 -0.09 -0.15
CA SER A 316 -22.31 -0.23 1.22
C SER A 316 -23.12 0.72 2.08
N ARG A 317 -23.50 0.30 3.27
CA ARG A 317 -24.16 1.13 4.26
C ARG A 317 -23.14 1.59 5.29
N HIS A 318 -23.52 2.55 6.10
CA HIS A 318 -22.72 3.05 7.20
C HIS A 318 -23.58 3.24 8.44
N ASP A 319 -24.64 2.45 8.53
CA ASP A 319 -25.59 2.50 9.63
C ASP A 319 -25.00 1.95 10.93
N TYR A 320 -24.13 0.98 10.82
CA TYR A 320 -23.46 0.32 11.93
C TYR A 320 -21.96 0.66 12.01
N PHE A 321 -21.59 1.79 11.42
CA PHE A 321 -20.19 2.24 11.36
C PHE A 321 -19.86 3.29 12.41
N LEU A 322 -18.96 2.97 13.34
CA LEU A 322 -18.48 3.82 14.44
C LEU A 322 -19.61 4.40 15.31
N ILE A 323 -20.50 3.54 15.77
CA ILE A 323 -21.66 3.92 16.58
C ILE A 323 -21.50 3.53 18.05
N SER A 324 -22.27 4.20 18.91
CA SER A 324 -22.39 3.87 20.32
C SER A 324 -23.27 2.64 20.58
N THR A 325 -23.15 2.04 21.77
CA THR A 325 -24.03 0.95 22.22
C THR A 325 -25.51 1.39 22.24
N ASP A 326 -25.80 2.63 22.64
CA ASP A 326 -27.17 3.18 22.60
C ASP A 326 -27.75 3.16 21.17
N THR A 327 -26.93 3.57 20.19
CA THR A 327 -27.37 3.63 18.80
C THR A 327 -27.48 2.24 18.21
N LEU A 328 -26.57 1.32 18.52
CA LEU A 328 -26.66 -0.08 18.18
C LEU A 328 -27.97 -0.68 18.66
N ASN A 329 -28.27 -0.57 19.96
CA ASN A 329 -29.48 -1.11 20.58
C ASN A 329 -30.76 -0.52 19.98
N ARG A 330 -30.78 0.79 19.69
CA ARG A 330 -31.94 1.47 19.08
C ARG A 330 -32.22 1.01 17.66
N ARG A 331 -31.15 0.88 16.83
CA ARG A 331 -31.29 0.45 15.43
C ARG A 331 -31.80 -0.96 15.31
N THR A 332 -31.32 -1.83 16.14
CA THR A 332 -31.75 -3.25 16.11
C THR A 332 -33.16 -3.45 16.66
N LYS A 333 -33.54 -2.67 17.66
CA LYS A 333 -34.93 -2.69 18.14
C LYS A 333 -35.94 -2.27 17.06
N ASN A 334 -35.55 -1.32 16.21
CA ASN A 334 -36.40 -0.84 15.12
C ASN A 334 -36.42 -1.79 13.90
N ALA A 335 -35.40 -2.62 13.73
CA ALA A 335 -35.31 -3.57 12.62
C ALA A 335 -36.21 -4.80 12.81
N SER A 336 -36.64 -5.13 14.01
CA SER A 336 -37.53 -6.26 14.31
C SER A 336 -38.85 -5.78 14.93
N SER A 337 -39.88 -5.66 14.10
CA SER A 337 -41.23 -5.32 14.55
C SER A 337 -41.91 -6.43 15.35
N SER A 338 -41.31 -7.61 15.53
CA SER A 338 -41.91 -8.78 16.17
C SER A 338 -41.25 -9.25 17.45
N TYR A 339 -40.12 -8.74 17.83
CA TYR A 339 -39.42 -9.15 19.05
C TYR A 339 -39.00 -7.91 19.84
N SER A 340 -39.49 -7.82 21.08
CA SER A 340 -38.94 -6.96 22.11
C SER A 340 -37.55 -7.51 22.43
N LEU A 341 -36.54 -7.17 21.61
CA LEU A 341 -35.16 -7.49 21.86
C LEU A 341 -34.75 -6.76 23.14
N GLY A 342 -34.61 -7.54 24.21
CA GLY A 342 -34.01 -7.06 25.43
C GLY A 342 -32.62 -6.47 25.17
N ARG A 343 -31.97 -5.99 26.18
CA ARG A 343 -30.57 -5.56 26.09
C ARG A 343 -29.75 -6.59 25.34
N TYR A 344 -28.93 -6.13 24.40
CA TYR A 344 -27.88 -6.98 23.85
C TYR A 344 -27.01 -7.53 24.98
N ASP A 345 -26.87 -8.81 25.00
CA ASP A 345 -25.87 -9.53 25.79
C ASP A 345 -24.49 -9.46 25.14
N THR A 346 -24.07 -8.26 24.73
CA THR A 346 -22.79 -8.07 24.04
C THR A 346 -21.65 -8.59 24.88
N LYS A 347 -21.03 -9.66 24.44
CA LYS A 347 -19.79 -10.21 25.01
C LYS A 347 -18.62 -9.75 24.18
N ILE A 348 -17.52 -9.36 24.81
CA ILE A 348 -16.28 -9.00 24.15
C ILE A 348 -15.29 -10.16 24.27
N SER A 349 -14.71 -10.57 23.16
CA SER A 349 -13.79 -11.71 23.10
C SER A 349 -12.69 -11.64 24.17
N ALA A 350 -12.47 -12.75 24.88
CA ALA A 350 -11.39 -12.89 25.86
C ALA A 350 -9.98 -12.71 25.25
N ALA A 351 -9.81 -12.81 23.95
CA ALA A 351 -8.56 -12.46 23.26
C ALA A 351 -8.20 -10.98 23.33
N TRP A 352 -9.12 -10.15 23.82
CA TRP A 352 -8.88 -8.74 24.06
C TRP A 352 -8.28 -8.53 25.48
N THR A 353 -7.09 -7.94 25.56
CA THR A 353 -6.36 -7.68 26.80
C THR A 353 -6.53 -6.28 27.38
N GLY A 354 -7.40 -5.44 26.79
CA GLY A 354 -7.65 -4.08 27.24
C GLY A 354 -8.95 -3.92 28.02
N SER A 355 -9.07 -2.85 28.83
CA SER A 355 -10.31 -2.53 29.53
C SER A 355 -11.37 -2.01 28.56
N TYR A 356 -12.35 -2.82 28.22
CA TYR A 356 -13.55 -2.36 27.54
C TYR A 356 -14.53 -1.79 28.58
N ASN A 357 -14.85 -0.52 28.44
CA ASN A 357 -15.76 0.20 29.36
C ASN A 357 -17.05 0.68 28.67
N GLY A 358 -17.39 0.05 27.56
CA GLY A 358 -18.57 0.38 26.74
C GLY A 358 -18.31 1.43 25.67
N ALA A 359 -19.05 1.33 24.58
CA ALA A 359 -19.04 2.30 23.48
C ALA A 359 -20.10 3.38 23.75
N THR A 360 -19.74 4.43 24.46
CA THR A 360 -20.67 5.50 24.87
C THR A 360 -20.53 6.79 24.04
N ASP A 361 -19.42 6.95 23.33
CA ASP A 361 -19.13 8.15 22.56
C ASP A 361 -19.90 8.18 21.23
N LYS A 362 -20.54 9.32 20.91
CA LYS A 362 -21.40 9.53 19.73
C LYS A 362 -20.75 10.41 18.66
N LYS A 363 -19.46 10.68 18.77
CA LYS A 363 -18.72 11.60 17.90
C LYS A 363 -18.88 11.34 16.43
N TYR A 364 -19.01 10.06 16.04
CA TYR A 364 -19.03 9.64 14.65
C TYR A 364 -20.45 9.32 14.11
N GLU A 365 -21.49 9.52 14.89
CA GLU A 365 -22.87 9.14 14.53
C GLU A 365 -23.55 10.13 13.58
N SER A 366 -23.12 11.37 13.52
CA SER A 366 -23.74 12.39 12.66
C SER A 366 -22.71 13.36 12.09
N GLY A 367 -23.07 14.03 10.99
CA GLY A 367 -22.27 15.07 10.38
C GLY A 367 -20.98 14.59 9.68
N GLN A 368 -20.77 13.28 9.62
CA GLN A 368 -19.58 12.69 9.02
C GLN A 368 -19.70 12.60 7.49
N MET A 369 -18.58 12.41 6.82
CA MET A 369 -18.57 12.32 5.36
C MET A 369 -19.34 11.10 4.83
N TRP A 370 -19.47 10.04 5.62
CA TRP A 370 -20.25 8.82 5.30
C TRP A 370 -21.72 8.92 5.68
N SER A 371 -22.14 9.91 6.50
CA SER A 371 -23.55 10.06 6.89
C SER A 371 -24.44 10.22 5.66
N GLY A 372 -25.42 9.30 5.50
CA GLY A 372 -26.31 9.25 4.35
C GLY A 372 -25.66 8.82 3.04
N VAL A 373 -24.53 8.10 3.10
CA VAL A 373 -23.92 7.41 1.96
C VAL A 373 -24.36 5.95 1.99
N GLU A 374 -25.07 5.51 0.96
CA GLU A 374 -25.53 4.12 0.78
C GLU A 374 -24.71 3.39 -0.30
N LYS A 375 -23.51 3.89 -0.60
CA LYS A 375 -22.62 3.40 -1.65
C LYS A 375 -21.20 3.34 -1.15
N VAL A 376 -20.42 2.44 -1.73
CA VAL A 376 -18.99 2.31 -1.43
C VAL A 376 -18.27 3.64 -1.61
N MET A 377 -17.45 3.98 -0.63
CA MET A 377 -16.56 5.12 -0.66
C MET A 377 -15.15 4.70 -1.06
N TYR A 378 -14.49 5.50 -1.84
CA TYR A 378 -13.15 5.18 -2.35
C TYR A 378 -12.11 6.19 -1.88
N HIS A 379 -10.97 5.71 -1.41
CA HIS A 379 -9.83 6.54 -1.01
C HIS A 379 -8.76 6.58 -2.10
N ARG A 380 -8.23 7.79 -2.37
CA ARG A 380 -7.08 7.99 -3.26
C ARG A 380 -6.30 9.25 -2.90
N LYS A 381 -5.00 9.11 -2.66
CA LYS A 381 -4.06 10.23 -2.42
C LYS A 381 -4.55 11.21 -1.33
N GLY A 382 -5.02 10.69 -0.20
CA GLY A 382 -5.49 11.48 0.95
C GLY A 382 -6.87 12.11 0.77
N TYR A 383 -7.64 11.66 -0.22
CA TYR A 383 -9.02 12.10 -0.45
C TYR A 383 -9.95 10.90 -0.54
N TRP A 384 -11.14 11.08 0.00
CA TRP A 384 -12.27 10.17 -0.12
C TRP A 384 -13.25 10.67 -1.18
N TYR A 385 -13.78 9.73 -1.92
CA TYR A 385 -14.76 9.98 -2.98
C TYR A 385 -16.01 9.19 -2.68
N CYS A 386 -17.16 9.88 -2.68
CA CYS A 386 -18.48 9.24 -2.49
C CYS A 386 -19.49 9.84 -3.45
N ILE A 387 -20.59 9.13 -3.66
CA ILE A 387 -21.77 9.63 -4.36
C ILE A 387 -22.90 9.78 -3.37
N LYS A 388 -23.59 10.89 -3.41
CA LYS A 388 -24.76 11.20 -2.58
C LYS A 388 -25.91 11.73 -3.42
N GLN A 389 -27.09 11.66 -2.86
CA GLN A 389 -28.25 12.40 -3.39
C GLN A 389 -27.93 13.91 -3.39
N GLY A 390 -28.36 14.60 -4.44
CA GLY A 390 -28.24 16.05 -4.57
C GLY A 390 -29.37 16.79 -3.88
N SER A 391 -29.77 17.92 -4.43
CA SER A 391 -30.85 18.77 -3.91
C SER A 391 -32.25 18.16 -4.11
N SER A 392 -32.41 17.30 -5.07
CA SER A 392 -33.64 16.55 -5.31
C SER A 392 -33.37 15.04 -5.34
N TRP A 393 -34.41 14.22 -5.28
CA TRP A 393 -34.29 12.77 -5.38
C TRP A 393 -33.77 12.30 -6.77
N MET A 394 -33.88 13.15 -7.79
CA MET A 394 -33.35 12.89 -9.14
C MET A 394 -31.84 13.18 -9.26
N ASP A 395 -31.32 13.99 -8.37
CA ASP A 395 -29.96 14.50 -8.50
C ASP A 395 -28.95 13.64 -7.75
N PHE A 396 -27.74 13.60 -8.29
CA PHE A 396 -26.60 13.07 -7.58
C PHE A 396 -25.47 14.08 -7.51
N GLN A 397 -24.63 13.93 -6.51
CA GLN A 397 -23.37 14.64 -6.39
C GLN A 397 -22.24 13.64 -6.13
N ILE A 398 -21.18 13.68 -6.92
CA ILE A 398 -19.92 13.02 -6.60
C ILE A 398 -19.05 14.02 -5.84
N ILE A 399 -18.65 13.59 -4.65
CA ILE A 399 -18.01 14.45 -3.66
C ILE A 399 -16.60 13.95 -3.41
N LYS A 400 -15.67 14.90 -3.31
CA LYS A 400 -14.30 14.71 -2.86
C LYS A 400 -14.14 15.34 -1.48
N ASN A 401 -13.74 14.55 -0.48
CA ASN A 401 -13.55 15.00 0.90
C ASN A 401 -12.15 14.67 1.42
N ARG A 402 -11.67 15.47 2.38
CA ARG A 402 -10.57 15.08 3.26
C ARG A 402 -11.13 14.65 4.61
N PHE A 403 -10.68 13.52 5.11
CA PHE A 403 -11.14 12.98 6.38
C PHE A 403 -10.98 13.95 7.57
N SER A 404 -9.88 14.71 7.59
CA SER A 404 -9.50 15.51 8.77
C SER A 404 -10.01 16.95 8.77
N THR A 405 -10.43 17.51 7.63
CA THR A 405 -10.69 18.95 7.48
C THR A 405 -12.12 19.28 7.14
N GLY A 406 -12.98 18.26 6.94
CA GLY A 406 -14.37 18.47 6.55
C GLY A 406 -14.56 19.21 5.21
N GLY A 407 -13.49 19.40 4.46
CA GLY A 407 -13.50 20.12 3.18
C GLY A 407 -14.24 19.35 2.08
N LYS A 408 -15.57 19.52 2.03
CA LYS A 408 -16.44 18.95 1.01
C LYS A 408 -16.29 19.71 -0.31
N LYS A 409 -15.90 19.03 -1.39
CA LYS A 409 -15.90 19.57 -2.75
C LYS A 409 -16.74 18.70 -3.67
N VAL A 410 -17.80 19.25 -4.24
CA VAL A 410 -18.53 18.60 -5.32
C VAL A 410 -17.68 18.67 -6.59
N ILE A 411 -17.38 17.49 -7.17
CA ILE A 411 -16.57 17.37 -8.39
C ILE A 411 -17.38 17.06 -9.63
N LEU A 412 -18.60 16.53 -9.45
CA LEU A 412 -19.59 16.32 -10.50
C LEU A 412 -20.99 16.34 -9.89
N SER A 413 -21.92 16.99 -10.57
CA SER A 413 -23.36 16.91 -10.27
C SER A 413 -24.12 16.54 -11.53
N GLY A 414 -25.25 15.87 -11.38
CA GLY A 414 -26.08 15.49 -12.49
C GLY A 414 -27.37 14.82 -12.04
N THR A 415 -28.15 14.38 -13.00
CA THR A 415 -29.43 13.68 -12.80
C THR A 415 -29.28 12.19 -13.09
N SER A 416 -29.93 11.34 -12.29
CA SER A 416 -29.99 9.90 -12.50
C SER A 416 -31.38 9.40 -12.18
N VAL A 417 -32.21 9.24 -13.22
CA VAL A 417 -33.61 8.83 -13.11
C VAL A 417 -33.76 7.44 -13.72
N TRP A 418 -34.39 6.55 -13.00
CA TRP A 418 -34.74 5.22 -13.50
C TRP A 418 -36.13 5.28 -14.13
N TYR A 419 -36.16 5.34 -15.43
CA TYR A 419 -37.41 5.32 -16.20
C TYR A 419 -37.93 3.89 -16.37
N LYS A 420 -39.23 3.73 -16.24
CA LYS A 420 -39.95 2.50 -16.60
C LYS A 420 -40.32 2.49 -18.08
N THR A 421 -40.82 1.37 -18.56
CA THR A 421 -41.25 1.20 -19.95
C THR A 421 -42.45 2.07 -20.33
N ASP A 422 -43.29 2.43 -19.35
CA ASP A 422 -44.46 3.30 -19.52
C ASP A 422 -44.13 4.80 -19.43
N GLY A 423 -42.86 5.17 -19.32
CA GLY A 423 -42.40 6.53 -19.18
C GLY A 423 -42.48 7.08 -17.75
N SER A 424 -43.11 6.37 -16.82
CA SER A 424 -43.03 6.71 -15.39
C SER A 424 -41.63 6.38 -14.82
N TYR A 425 -41.37 6.73 -13.56
CA TYR A 425 -40.04 6.56 -12.95
C TYR A 425 -40.12 6.16 -11.49
N TYR A 426 -39.02 5.67 -10.98
CA TYR A 426 -38.83 5.38 -9.57
C TYR A 426 -38.15 6.55 -8.86
N THR A 427 -38.67 6.94 -7.69
CA THR A 427 -38.24 8.10 -6.90
C THR A 427 -37.05 7.79 -6.00
N LYS A 428 -35.94 7.32 -6.57
CA LYS A 428 -34.70 7.07 -5.85
C LYS A 428 -33.49 7.51 -6.69
N GLN A 429 -32.42 7.91 -6.04
CA GLN A 429 -31.16 8.18 -6.73
C GLN A 429 -30.53 6.85 -7.19
N TYR A 430 -30.28 6.73 -8.47
CA TYR A 430 -29.65 5.57 -9.08
C TYR A 430 -28.29 5.98 -9.66
N GLY A 431 -27.25 5.51 -9.04
CA GLY A 431 -25.91 5.71 -9.49
C GLY A 431 -24.92 5.18 -8.48
N SER A 432 -23.76 4.82 -8.92
CA SER A 432 -22.64 4.49 -8.07
C SER A 432 -21.32 4.97 -8.69
N ILE A 433 -20.27 4.93 -7.91
CA ILE A 433 -18.92 5.22 -8.35
C ILE A 433 -18.06 3.98 -8.18
N PHE A 434 -16.99 3.92 -8.93
CA PHE A 434 -15.99 2.87 -8.81
C PHE A 434 -14.60 3.43 -9.12
N LEU A 435 -13.66 3.24 -8.21
CA LEU A 435 -12.27 3.68 -8.40
C LEU A 435 -11.45 2.54 -9.02
N ALA A 436 -10.96 2.76 -10.23
CA ALA A 436 -10.01 1.86 -10.86
C ALA A 436 -8.74 2.62 -11.23
N GLN A 437 -7.62 2.20 -10.64
CA GLN A 437 -6.30 2.78 -10.82
C GLN A 437 -6.24 4.29 -10.55
N GLU A 438 -6.25 5.13 -11.58
CA GLU A 438 -6.12 6.59 -11.47
C GLU A 438 -7.38 7.35 -11.88
N SER A 439 -8.48 6.64 -12.13
CA SER A 439 -9.72 7.22 -12.63
C SER A 439 -10.90 6.79 -11.78
N LEU A 440 -11.82 7.70 -11.56
CA LEU A 440 -13.10 7.44 -10.95
C LEU A 440 -14.14 7.19 -12.05
N TYR A 441 -14.70 6.00 -12.06
CA TYR A 441 -15.82 5.67 -12.93
C TYR A 441 -17.12 5.93 -12.18
N PHE A 442 -18.15 6.32 -12.89
CA PHE A 442 -19.48 6.48 -12.34
C PHE A 442 -20.53 6.00 -13.34
N HIS A 443 -21.66 5.61 -12.83
CA HIS A 443 -22.84 5.43 -13.67
C HIS A 443 -24.00 6.24 -13.15
N THR A 444 -24.86 6.63 -14.07
CA THR A 444 -26.24 7.02 -13.83
C THR A 444 -27.17 5.86 -14.21
N ALA A 445 -28.46 6.04 -14.18
CA ALA A 445 -29.37 5.03 -14.68
C ALA A 445 -29.13 4.66 -16.16
N ARG A 446 -28.51 5.54 -16.97
CA ARG A 446 -28.36 5.37 -18.42
C ARG A 446 -26.93 5.50 -18.95
N TYR A 447 -26.08 6.13 -18.22
CA TYR A 447 -24.72 6.46 -18.68
C TYR A 447 -23.65 5.89 -17.80
N ILE A 448 -22.54 5.59 -18.44
CA ILE A 448 -21.28 5.29 -17.75
C ILE A 448 -20.29 6.37 -18.13
N GLY A 449 -19.69 6.98 -17.13
CA GLY A 449 -18.69 8.01 -17.32
C GLY A 449 -17.41 7.73 -16.52
N ARG A 450 -16.39 8.50 -16.82
CA ARG A 450 -15.10 8.47 -16.14
C ARG A 450 -14.62 9.87 -15.85
N ILE A 451 -14.22 10.12 -14.63
CA ILE A 451 -13.61 11.37 -14.17
C ILE A 451 -12.09 11.17 -14.08
N ASP A 452 -11.33 12.10 -14.68
CA ASP A 452 -9.87 12.17 -14.48
C ASP A 452 -9.59 12.95 -13.19
N LEU A 453 -9.24 12.23 -12.14
CA LEU A 453 -8.95 12.80 -10.82
C LEU A 453 -7.66 13.60 -10.76
N ASP A 454 -6.80 13.48 -11.76
CA ASP A 454 -5.57 14.27 -11.89
C ASP A 454 -5.77 15.52 -12.78
N SER A 455 -6.94 15.67 -13.40
CA SER A 455 -7.32 16.91 -14.12
C SER A 455 -7.74 17.99 -13.12
N PRO A 456 -7.19 19.22 -13.23
CA PRO A 456 -7.59 20.31 -12.32
C PRO A 456 -9.05 20.75 -12.47
N LYS A 457 -9.68 20.42 -13.60
CA LYS A 457 -11.08 20.76 -13.91
C LYS A 457 -12.08 19.64 -13.62
N ASN A 458 -11.60 18.46 -13.13
CA ASN A 458 -12.43 17.26 -12.95
C ASN A 458 -13.25 16.92 -14.21
N GLU A 459 -12.63 17.06 -15.38
CA GLU A 459 -13.29 16.75 -16.64
C GLU A 459 -13.71 15.28 -16.68
N TYR A 460 -14.96 15.03 -17.08
CA TYR A 460 -15.43 13.68 -17.27
C TYR A 460 -15.56 13.33 -18.76
N THR A 461 -15.45 12.07 -19.07
CA THR A 461 -15.67 11.52 -20.41
C THR A 461 -16.82 10.55 -20.33
N LEU A 462 -17.83 10.73 -21.14
CA LEU A 462 -18.87 9.74 -21.35
C LEU A 462 -18.25 8.55 -22.07
N LEU A 463 -18.38 7.35 -21.48
CA LEU A 463 -17.81 6.13 -22.04
C LEU A 463 -18.85 5.34 -22.81
N TYR A 464 -20.06 5.27 -22.28
CA TYR A 464 -21.12 4.48 -22.86
C TYR A 464 -22.50 4.99 -22.46
N ASP A 465 -23.43 4.96 -23.43
CA ASP A 465 -24.85 5.16 -23.24
C ASP A 465 -25.57 3.85 -23.54
N ILE A 466 -26.21 3.26 -22.54
CA ILE A 466 -26.84 1.93 -22.70
C ILE A 466 -28.00 1.95 -23.68
N ARG A 467 -28.61 3.11 -23.98
CA ARG A 467 -29.67 3.24 -24.98
C ARG A 467 -29.22 2.87 -26.40
N SER A 468 -27.90 2.83 -26.63
CA SER A 468 -27.35 2.32 -27.89
C SER A 468 -27.59 0.81 -28.09
N LYS A 469 -27.82 0.08 -27.02
CA LYS A 469 -28.02 -1.38 -27.03
C LYS A 469 -29.40 -1.81 -26.48
N TYR A 470 -29.94 -1.09 -25.51
CA TYR A 470 -31.13 -1.49 -24.79
C TYR A 470 -32.28 -0.51 -25.03
N SER A 471 -33.50 -1.04 -25.07
CA SER A 471 -34.75 -0.27 -25.21
C SER A 471 -35.03 0.58 -23.97
N ASP A 472 -36.00 1.47 -24.08
CA ASP A 472 -36.51 2.23 -22.95
C ASP A 472 -37.02 1.30 -21.84
N GLY A 473 -36.86 1.73 -20.60
CA GLY A 473 -37.17 0.95 -19.40
C GLY A 473 -36.01 0.11 -18.88
N VAL A 474 -34.98 -0.21 -19.69
CA VAL A 474 -33.76 -0.85 -19.19
C VAL A 474 -32.80 0.22 -18.67
N ASN A 475 -32.32 0.05 -17.45
CA ASN A 475 -31.43 0.99 -16.79
C ASN A 475 -30.24 0.28 -16.15
N ILE A 476 -29.17 1.02 -15.86
CA ILE A 476 -28.01 0.51 -15.15
C ILE A 476 -28.41 0.31 -13.68
N TYR A 477 -28.28 -0.93 -13.24
CA TYR A 477 -28.62 -1.35 -11.89
C TYR A 477 -27.46 -1.21 -10.92
N ALA A 478 -26.28 -1.66 -11.34
CA ALA A 478 -25.07 -1.64 -10.55
C ALA A 478 -23.83 -1.62 -11.46
N MET A 479 -22.73 -1.25 -10.90
CA MET A 479 -21.40 -1.30 -11.53
C MET A 479 -20.40 -1.88 -10.54
N GLY A 480 -19.53 -2.75 -11.00
CA GLY A 480 -18.53 -3.39 -10.15
C GLY A 480 -17.38 -3.94 -10.96
N TRP A 481 -16.63 -4.83 -10.32
CA TRP A 481 -15.41 -5.40 -10.83
C TRP A 481 -15.54 -6.91 -11.00
N HIS A 482 -15.29 -7.40 -12.19
CA HIS A 482 -15.28 -8.82 -12.46
C HIS A 482 -14.18 -9.16 -13.47
N ASN A 483 -13.38 -10.19 -13.21
CA ASN A 483 -12.30 -10.66 -14.09
C ASN A 483 -11.39 -9.53 -14.63
N LYS A 484 -11.00 -8.59 -13.75
CA LYS A 484 -10.17 -7.42 -14.08
C LYS A 484 -10.82 -6.44 -15.08
N GLN A 485 -12.13 -6.44 -15.17
CA GLN A 485 -12.91 -5.56 -16.02
C GLN A 485 -14.02 -4.88 -15.22
N ILE A 486 -14.43 -3.68 -15.65
CA ILE A 486 -15.65 -3.07 -15.13
C ILE A 486 -16.83 -3.78 -15.74
N VAL A 487 -17.70 -4.28 -14.89
CA VAL A 487 -18.96 -4.91 -15.27
C VAL A 487 -20.10 -4.00 -14.85
N VAL A 488 -21.07 -3.89 -15.72
CA VAL A 488 -22.28 -3.12 -15.47
C VAL A 488 -23.47 -4.07 -15.62
N TRP A 489 -24.28 -4.12 -14.59
CA TRP A 489 -25.53 -4.87 -14.60
C TRP A 489 -26.67 -3.96 -14.97
N VAL A 490 -27.53 -4.42 -15.87
CA VAL A 490 -28.70 -3.68 -16.31
C VAL A 490 -29.98 -4.43 -15.93
N SER A 491 -31.04 -3.67 -15.66
CA SER A 491 -32.35 -4.23 -15.31
C SER A 491 -33.45 -3.27 -15.74
N ASN A 492 -34.66 -3.80 -15.88
CA ASN A 492 -35.88 -2.98 -16.05
C ASN A 492 -36.58 -2.62 -14.73
N THR A 493 -36.08 -3.13 -13.60
CA THR A 493 -36.57 -2.84 -12.26
C THR A 493 -35.45 -2.61 -11.28
N PRO A 494 -35.54 -1.64 -10.37
CA PRO A 494 -34.57 -1.46 -9.30
C PRO A 494 -34.76 -2.45 -8.13
N LEU A 495 -35.81 -3.30 -8.17
CA LEU A 495 -36.22 -4.17 -7.08
C LEU A 495 -35.61 -5.56 -7.11
N CYS A 496 -34.56 -5.79 -7.86
CA CYS A 496 -33.78 -7.02 -8.01
C CYS A 496 -33.94 -7.75 -9.35
N ASN A 497 -32.88 -8.40 -9.74
CA ASN A 497 -32.53 -9.21 -10.88
C ASN A 497 -31.94 -8.43 -12.06
N PRO A 498 -30.63 -8.23 -12.05
CA PRO A 498 -29.94 -7.78 -13.25
C PRO A 498 -30.17 -8.80 -14.38
N ARG A 499 -30.64 -8.33 -15.54
CA ARG A 499 -30.91 -9.19 -16.70
C ARG A 499 -29.63 -9.51 -17.45
N ASP A 500 -28.77 -8.51 -17.62
CA ASP A 500 -27.56 -8.60 -18.41
C ASP A 500 -26.38 -7.94 -17.70
N ALA A 501 -25.22 -8.52 -17.87
CA ALA A 501 -23.96 -7.89 -17.51
C ALA A 501 -23.28 -7.38 -18.79
N TYR A 502 -22.92 -6.10 -18.81
CA TYR A 502 -22.16 -5.51 -19.88
C TYR A 502 -20.71 -5.34 -19.46
N LEU A 503 -19.81 -6.03 -20.17
CA LEU A 503 -18.38 -5.93 -19.93
C LEU A 503 -17.84 -4.68 -20.63
N LEU A 504 -17.50 -3.67 -19.84
CA LEU A 504 -16.61 -2.61 -20.27
C LEU A 504 -15.19 -3.11 -20.10
N ALA A 505 -14.45 -3.24 -21.20
CA ALA A 505 -13.02 -3.44 -21.15
C ALA A 505 -12.34 -2.08 -20.83
N PRO A 506 -12.20 -1.65 -19.58
CA PRO A 506 -11.48 -0.44 -19.28
C PRO A 506 -10.02 -0.70 -19.51
N CYS A 507 -9.33 0.29 -19.96
CA CYS A 507 -7.89 0.22 -20.05
C CYS A 507 -7.28 0.36 -18.66
N LEU A 508 -7.24 -0.74 -17.89
CA LEU A 508 -6.70 -0.81 -16.54
C LEU A 508 -5.25 -0.38 -16.47
N LYS A 509 -4.50 -0.70 -17.49
CA LYS A 509 -3.14 -0.26 -17.68
C LYS A 509 -3.09 0.46 -19.01
N HIS A 510 -3.12 1.78 -18.96
CA HIS A 510 -3.03 2.60 -20.16
C HIS A 510 -1.71 2.34 -20.89
N SER A 511 -1.80 2.02 -22.17
CA SER A 511 -0.67 2.00 -23.07
C SER A 511 -0.58 3.37 -23.76
N TRP A 512 0.26 4.25 -23.22
CA TRP A 512 0.40 5.60 -23.73
C TRP A 512 1.16 5.65 -25.05
N ASN A 513 0.75 6.55 -25.94
CA ASN A 513 1.56 6.95 -27.08
C ASN A 513 2.78 7.78 -26.62
N SER A 514 3.64 8.20 -27.56
CA SER A 514 4.80 9.06 -27.27
C SER A 514 4.43 10.45 -26.71
N GLY A 515 3.17 10.80 -26.77
CA GLY A 515 2.61 12.09 -26.36
C GLY A 515 2.93 13.24 -27.34
N LYS A 516 1.96 14.11 -27.57
CA LYS A 516 2.07 15.31 -28.40
C LYS A 516 2.28 16.53 -27.50
N VAL A 517 3.29 17.37 -27.81
CA VAL A 517 3.45 18.65 -27.11
C VAL A 517 2.34 19.59 -27.60
N THR A 518 1.46 19.97 -26.69
CA THR A 518 0.37 20.92 -26.94
C THR A 518 0.74 22.35 -26.56
N LYS A 519 1.62 22.48 -25.57
CA LYS A 519 2.22 23.76 -25.19
C LYS A 519 3.69 23.55 -24.92
N LYS A 520 4.55 24.26 -25.64
CA LYS A 520 6.00 24.22 -25.41
C LYS A 520 6.36 24.86 -24.08
N ALA A 521 7.23 24.23 -23.30
CA ALA A 521 7.79 24.84 -22.10
C ALA A 521 8.67 26.03 -22.48
N THR A 522 8.67 27.04 -21.66
CA THR A 522 9.57 28.20 -21.76
C THR A 522 10.42 28.29 -20.50
N TYR A 523 11.30 29.29 -20.42
CA TYR A 523 12.05 29.56 -19.19
C TYR A 523 11.18 30.10 -18.06
N THR A 524 10.01 30.66 -18.37
CA THR A 524 9.10 31.28 -17.42
C THR A 524 7.87 30.45 -17.14
N SER A 525 7.44 29.60 -18.07
CA SER A 525 6.22 28.81 -17.96
C SER A 525 6.48 27.32 -18.22
N THR A 526 5.73 26.46 -17.55
CA THR A 526 5.64 25.03 -17.86
C THR A 526 4.98 24.82 -19.21
N GLY A 527 5.41 23.79 -19.91
CA GLY A 527 4.71 23.31 -21.09
C GLY A 527 3.67 22.24 -20.74
N THR A 528 3.00 21.71 -21.76
CA THR A 528 2.04 20.63 -21.63
C THR A 528 2.27 19.60 -22.71
N LYS A 529 2.26 18.34 -22.32
CA LYS A 529 2.33 17.20 -23.24
C LYS A 529 1.06 16.36 -23.07
N LEU A 530 0.35 16.16 -24.15
CA LEU A 530 -0.87 15.35 -24.21
C LEU A 530 -0.53 13.94 -24.62
N TYR A 531 -0.82 12.99 -23.76
CA TYR A 531 -0.71 11.55 -24.05
C TYR A 531 -2.09 11.00 -24.37
N THR A 532 -2.17 10.10 -25.32
CA THR A 532 -3.39 9.36 -25.66
C THR A 532 -3.14 7.88 -25.46
N CYS A 533 -4.03 7.20 -24.79
CA CYS A 533 -3.95 5.76 -24.64
C CYS A 533 -4.23 5.07 -25.97
N LYS A 534 -3.34 4.16 -26.37
CA LYS A 534 -3.46 3.39 -27.62
C LYS A 534 -4.62 2.40 -27.61
N LYS A 535 -5.11 2.02 -26.40
CA LYS A 535 -6.18 1.01 -26.25
C LYS A 535 -7.58 1.64 -26.10
N CYS A 536 -7.70 2.74 -25.34
CA CYS A 536 -9.00 3.32 -25.00
C CYS A 536 -9.15 4.80 -25.40
N SER A 537 -8.20 5.35 -26.14
CA SER A 537 -8.19 6.75 -26.60
C SER A 537 -8.25 7.80 -25.48
N TYR A 538 -8.12 7.38 -24.22
CA TYR A 538 -8.06 8.31 -23.09
C TYR A 538 -6.89 9.27 -23.22
N LYS A 539 -7.13 10.55 -22.92
CA LYS A 539 -6.15 11.62 -23.04
C LYS A 539 -5.71 12.08 -21.65
N LYS A 540 -4.41 12.18 -21.44
CA LYS A 540 -3.80 12.69 -20.21
C LYS A 540 -2.87 13.83 -20.54
N SER A 541 -3.12 14.98 -19.95
CA SER A 541 -2.22 16.15 -20.04
C SER A 541 -1.21 16.10 -18.89
N VAL A 542 0.07 16.18 -19.24
CA VAL A 542 1.15 16.21 -18.26
C VAL A 542 1.92 17.52 -18.43
N ALA A 543 2.11 18.24 -17.34
CA ALA A 543 2.95 19.44 -17.34
C ALA A 543 4.40 19.04 -17.57
N THR A 544 5.07 19.69 -18.52
CA THR A 544 6.52 19.56 -18.71
C THR A 544 7.23 20.69 -17.95
N PRO A 545 8.36 20.38 -17.30
CA PRO A 545 9.08 21.38 -16.51
C PRO A 545 9.50 22.58 -17.37
N LYS A 546 9.62 23.75 -16.73
CA LYS A 546 10.23 24.93 -17.35
C LYS A 546 11.60 24.58 -17.91
N LEU A 547 11.96 25.21 -19.03
CA LEU A 547 13.30 25.08 -19.58
C LEU A 547 14.34 25.54 -18.56
N GLN A 548 15.43 24.83 -18.49
CA GLN A 548 16.57 25.18 -17.66
C GLN A 548 17.81 25.31 -18.52
N LEU A 549 18.68 26.27 -18.18
CA LEU A 549 19.99 26.37 -18.81
C LEU A 549 20.91 25.25 -18.30
N GLY A 550 21.61 24.60 -19.21
CA GLY A 550 22.62 23.61 -18.89
C GLY A 550 23.74 24.19 -18.04
N LYS A 551 24.39 23.36 -17.24
CA LYS A 551 25.57 23.75 -16.46
C LYS A 551 26.79 23.94 -17.38
N PRO A 552 27.50 25.09 -17.34
CA PRO A 552 28.73 25.26 -18.15
C PRO A 552 29.86 24.33 -17.67
N VAL A 553 30.54 23.71 -18.61
CA VAL A 553 31.77 22.92 -18.33
C VAL A 553 32.98 23.86 -18.47
N VAL A 554 33.70 24.05 -17.37
CA VAL A 554 34.76 25.08 -17.27
C VAL A 554 36.14 24.44 -17.26
N LYS A 555 37.03 24.97 -18.08
CA LYS A 555 38.48 24.68 -18.08
C LYS A 555 39.27 25.90 -17.60
N THR A 556 40.37 25.68 -16.91
CA THR A 556 41.24 26.74 -16.41
C THR A 556 42.65 26.55 -16.88
N ALA A 557 43.33 27.66 -17.24
CA ALA A 557 44.75 27.65 -17.63
C ALA A 557 45.50 28.89 -17.06
N ALA A 558 46.73 28.69 -16.64
CA ALA A 558 47.63 29.81 -16.34
C ALA A 558 48.12 30.39 -17.66
N THR A 559 48.11 31.70 -17.78
CA THR A 559 48.66 32.46 -18.93
C THR A 559 49.53 33.58 -18.43
N VAL A 560 50.31 34.18 -19.32
CA VAL A 560 51.16 35.35 -18.97
C VAL A 560 50.36 36.55 -18.47
N LYS A 561 49.08 36.65 -18.86
CA LYS A 561 48.14 37.73 -18.48
C LYS A 561 47.28 37.38 -17.26
N GLY A 562 47.41 36.17 -16.68
CA GLY A 562 46.55 35.73 -15.56
C GLY A 562 45.97 34.34 -15.75
N ILE A 563 44.89 34.04 -15.03
CA ILE A 563 44.15 32.80 -15.19
C ILE A 563 43.09 32.98 -16.29
N ARG A 564 43.23 32.17 -17.33
CA ARG A 564 42.16 32.04 -18.34
C ARG A 564 41.11 31.03 -17.83
N LEU A 565 39.86 31.43 -17.85
CA LEU A 565 38.69 30.60 -17.66
C LEU A 565 37.99 30.45 -19.02
N SER A 566 37.72 29.25 -19.46
CA SER A 566 36.99 28.97 -20.71
C SER A 566 35.93 27.93 -20.48
N TRP A 567 34.82 28.02 -21.21
CA TRP A 567 33.68 27.11 -21.06
C TRP A 567 33.01 26.82 -22.38
N ASN A 568 32.20 25.76 -22.42
CA ASN A 568 31.38 25.40 -23.58
C ASN A 568 30.19 26.36 -23.73
N LYS A 569 29.70 26.51 -24.96
CA LYS A 569 28.45 27.19 -25.24
C LYS A 569 27.32 26.40 -24.56
N VAL A 570 26.45 27.08 -23.82
CA VAL A 570 25.24 26.54 -23.20
C VAL A 570 24.05 26.97 -24.04
N SER A 571 23.26 26.00 -24.51
CA SER A 571 22.09 26.30 -25.34
C SER A 571 21.11 27.19 -24.57
N GLY A 572 20.62 28.24 -25.19
CA GLY A 572 19.70 29.23 -24.61
C GLY A 572 20.31 30.25 -23.67
N ALA A 573 21.64 30.20 -23.42
CA ALA A 573 22.35 31.24 -22.68
C ALA A 573 22.74 32.41 -23.61
N THR A 574 22.49 33.62 -23.12
CA THR A 574 22.92 34.86 -23.79
C THR A 574 24.14 35.48 -23.15
N ALA A 575 24.47 35.11 -21.92
CA ALA A 575 25.67 35.60 -21.21
C ALA A 575 26.10 34.62 -20.13
N TYR A 576 27.29 34.88 -19.57
CA TYR A 576 27.82 34.13 -18.44
C TYR A 576 28.25 35.10 -17.33
N LYS A 577 27.85 34.82 -16.10
CA LYS A 577 28.33 35.54 -14.92
C LYS A 577 29.48 34.77 -14.29
N VAL A 578 30.63 35.38 -14.20
CA VAL A 578 31.83 34.81 -13.59
C VAL A 578 32.08 35.52 -12.27
N TYR A 579 32.19 34.74 -11.21
CA TYR A 579 32.46 35.23 -9.86
C TYR A 579 33.83 34.73 -9.39
N LYS A 580 34.49 35.53 -8.62
CA LYS A 580 35.76 35.20 -7.97
C LYS A 580 35.59 35.13 -6.47
N LYS A 581 36.19 34.14 -5.83
CA LYS A 581 36.18 33.98 -4.38
C LYS A 581 37.09 35.03 -3.74
N THR A 582 36.52 35.79 -2.80
CA THR A 582 37.26 36.79 -2.01
C THR A 582 38.08 36.16 -0.89
N LYS A 583 38.93 36.92 -0.23
CA LYS A 583 39.67 36.46 0.95
C LYS A 583 38.72 36.02 2.11
N SER A 584 37.59 36.67 2.26
CA SER A 584 36.52 36.30 3.24
C SER A 584 35.73 35.05 2.86
N GLY A 585 36.05 34.37 1.77
CA GLY A 585 35.36 33.15 1.31
C GLY A 585 34.10 33.42 0.47
N LYS A 586 33.58 34.65 0.43
CA LYS A 586 32.41 35.05 -0.36
C LYS A 586 32.77 35.13 -1.86
N TYR A 587 31.77 34.97 -2.74
CA TYR A 587 31.97 35.10 -4.18
C TYR A 587 31.44 36.45 -4.65
N GLN A 588 32.34 37.25 -5.29
CA GLN A 588 31.99 38.55 -5.86
C GLN A 588 31.99 38.45 -7.40
N LEU A 589 31.12 39.15 -8.07
CA LEU A 589 31.04 39.19 -9.53
C LEU A 589 32.35 39.78 -10.10
N LEU A 590 33.06 38.95 -10.86
CA LEU A 590 34.26 39.38 -11.56
C LEU A 590 33.94 40.02 -12.93
N LYS A 591 33.05 39.34 -13.69
CA LYS A 591 32.65 39.79 -15.03
C LYS A 591 31.36 39.12 -15.49
N LYS A 592 30.49 39.87 -16.20
CA LYS A 592 29.46 39.35 -17.10
C LYS A 592 30.04 39.29 -18.51
N ALA A 593 30.05 38.10 -19.13
CA ALA A 593 30.72 37.89 -20.44
C ALA A 593 29.74 37.28 -21.44
N ASN A 594 29.75 37.76 -22.66
CA ASN A 594 29.04 37.19 -23.80
C ASN A 594 29.92 36.23 -24.61
N THR A 595 31.23 36.17 -24.23
CA THR A 595 32.22 35.27 -24.81
C THR A 595 32.34 33.97 -24.02
N LEU A 596 32.96 32.95 -24.59
CA LEU A 596 33.18 31.66 -23.94
C LEU A 596 34.46 31.58 -23.12
N SER A 597 35.16 32.71 -22.92
CA SER A 597 36.31 32.76 -22.03
C SER A 597 36.57 34.18 -21.51
N ILE A 598 37.22 34.25 -20.37
CA ILE A 598 37.79 35.48 -19.80
C ILE A 598 39.17 35.18 -19.23
N VAL A 599 39.96 36.27 -19.00
CA VAL A 599 41.22 36.21 -18.26
C VAL A 599 41.07 37.06 -17.01
N ASP A 600 41.37 36.48 -15.84
CA ASP A 600 41.54 37.24 -14.59
C ASP A 600 43.00 37.60 -14.43
N GLY A 601 43.35 38.85 -14.69
CA GLY A 601 44.70 39.39 -14.55
C GLY A 601 45.00 40.00 -13.18
N ARG A 602 43.99 40.18 -12.32
CA ARG A 602 44.19 40.78 -10.98
C ARG A 602 44.48 39.72 -9.95
N ILE A 603 45.65 39.05 -10.11
CA ILE A 603 46.06 37.91 -9.31
C ILE A 603 47.54 37.93 -9.03
N SER A 604 47.97 37.30 -7.95
CA SER A 604 49.35 37.18 -7.52
C SER A 604 49.81 35.73 -7.62
N SER A 605 51.11 35.54 -7.92
CA SER A 605 51.74 34.23 -7.99
C SER A 605 51.72 33.52 -6.63
N GLY A 606 51.67 32.20 -6.65
CA GLY A 606 51.70 31.35 -5.47
C GLY A 606 50.35 31.20 -4.75
N LYS A 607 49.27 31.83 -5.22
CA LYS A 607 47.94 31.79 -4.61
C LYS A 607 46.95 30.99 -5.45
N THR A 608 46.03 30.29 -4.77
CA THR A 608 44.88 29.57 -5.39
C THR A 608 43.66 30.46 -5.43
N TYR A 609 43.03 30.54 -6.58
CA TYR A 609 41.86 31.37 -6.83
C TYR A 609 40.66 30.46 -7.16
N GLY A 610 39.52 30.68 -6.49
CA GLY A 610 38.27 30.00 -6.74
C GLY A 610 37.33 30.83 -7.61
N TYR A 611 36.63 30.19 -8.52
CA TYR A 611 35.69 30.83 -9.42
C TYR A 611 34.36 30.08 -9.44
N LYS A 612 33.27 30.82 -9.64
CA LYS A 612 31.94 30.30 -9.96
C LYS A 612 31.52 30.84 -11.32
N ILE A 613 31.02 30.00 -12.17
CA ILE A 613 30.50 30.36 -13.48
C ILE A 613 29.07 29.89 -13.60
N VAL A 614 28.19 30.78 -14.10
CA VAL A 614 26.81 30.56 -14.30
C VAL A 614 26.43 31.04 -15.69
N ALA A 615 25.81 30.21 -16.49
CA ALA A 615 25.17 30.63 -17.72
C ALA A 615 23.84 31.36 -17.39
N CYS A 616 23.51 32.41 -18.10
CA CYS A 616 22.28 33.17 -17.87
C CYS A 616 21.67 33.67 -19.18
N ASN A 617 20.37 33.87 -19.16
CA ASN A 617 19.59 34.64 -20.12
C ASN A 617 18.70 35.66 -19.38
N ALA A 618 17.75 36.27 -20.08
CA ALA A 618 16.84 37.25 -19.48
C ALA A 618 15.94 36.66 -18.37
N TYR A 619 15.70 35.34 -18.38
CA TYR A 619 14.67 34.71 -17.59
C TYR A 619 15.21 33.81 -16.46
N THR A 620 16.39 33.23 -16.64
CA THR A 620 16.90 32.22 -15.69
C THR A 620 18.42 32.14 -15.69
N THR A 621 18.93 31.44 -14.70
CA THR A 621 20.36 31.09 -14.59
C THR A 621 20.54 29.58 -14.45
N SER A 622 21.64 29.05 -14.93
CA SER A 622 22.02 27.65 -14.79
C SER A 622 22.42 27.30 -13.37
N LYS A 623 22.52 25.99 -13.09
CA LYS A 623 23.29 25.51 -11.93
C LYS A 623 24.72 26.01 -12.03
N VAL A 624 25.35 26.27 -10.89
CA VAL A 624 26.72 26.82 -10.77
C VAL A 624 27.76 25.77 -11.11
N THR A 625 28.80 26.16 -11.88
CA THR A 625 30.07 25.42 -11.93
C THR A 625 31.11 26.12 -11.07
N THR A 626 31.74 25.40 -10.16
CA THR A 626 32.82 25.90 -9.31
C THR A 626 34.13 25.25 -9.76
N VAL A 627 35.16 26.09 -9.93
CA VAL A 627 36.52 25.64 -10.26
C VAL A 627 37.53 26.40 -9.42
N SER A 628 38.68 25.83 -9.22
CA SER A 628 39.81 26.51 -8.59
C SER A 628 41.09 26.30 -9.40
N ARG A 629 41.99 27.26 -9.33
CA ARG A 629 43.29 27.21 -10.01
C ARG A 629 44.38 27.88 -9.17
N LEU A 630 45.45 27.19 -8.95
CA LEU A 630 46.68 27.77 -8.49
C LEU A 630 47.31 28.59 -9.65
N TYR A 631 47.65 29.82 -9.38
CA TYR A 631 48.39 30.66 -10.32
C TYR A 631 49.88 30.73 -9.95
N LEU A 632 50.72 30.33 -10.87
CA LEU A 632 52.14 30.61 -10.83
C LEU A 632 52.45 31.60 -11.95
N GLY A 633 53.06 32.70 -11.58
CA GLY A 633 53.38 33.82 -12.49
C GLY A 633 54.22 33.41 -13.67
N ASN A 634 54.37 34.33 -14.58
CA ASN A 634 55.13 34.10 -15.82
C ASN A 634 56.63 33.93 -15.59
N VAL A 635 57.17 32.84 -16.08
CA VAL A 635 58.65 32.70 -16.24
C VAL A 635 59.07 33.40 -17.54
N LYS A 636 59.87 34.40 -17.39
CA LYS A 636 60.57 35.07 -18.50
C LYS A 636 61.98 34.46 -18.62
N ALA A 637 62.17 33.58 -19.60
CA ALA A 637 63.47 32.96 -19.86
C ALA A 637 64.26 33.77 -20.84
N ARG A 638 65.58 33.74 -20.68
CA ARG A 638 66.58 34.27 -21.61
C ARG A 638 67.51 33.14 -21.96
N ALA A 639 67.98 33.10 -23.21
CA ALA A 639 68.96 32.12 -23.68
C ALA A 639 70.20 32.81 -24.25
N LYS A 640 71.34 32.27 -23.89
CA LYS A 640 72.66 32.81 -24.37
C LYS A 640 73.56 31.62 -24.71
N ASN A 641 74.29 31.71 -25.80
CA ASN A 641 75.36 30.77 -26.15
C ASN A 641 76.53 30.89 -25.17
N THR A 642 77.10 29.76 -24.76
CA THR A 642 78.33 29.65 -23.97
C THR A 642 79.20 28.55 -24.55
N ASN A 643 80.45 28.47 -24.12
CA ASN A 643 81.40 27.42 -24.53
C ASN A 643 80.94 25.99 -24.08
N LYS A 644 79.97 25.87 -23.13
CA LYS A 644 79.44 24.60 -22.63
C LYS A 644 78.05 24.25 -23.21
N GLY A 645 77.54 25.05 -24.16
CA GLY A 645 76.22 24.89 -24.74
C GLY A 645 75.33 26.12 -24.55
N VAL A 646 74.04 25.97 -24.72
CA VAL A 646 73.08 27.06 -24.53
C VAL A 646 72.70 27.20 -23.05
N LYS A 647 73.01 28.33 -22.41
CA LYS A 647 72.52 28.67 -21.06
C LYS A 647 71.19 29.33 -21.12
N ILE A 648 70.23 28.74 -20.40
CA ILE A 648 68.88 29.27 -20.20
C ILE A 648 68.85 29.85 -18.78
N ALA A 649 68.57 31.13 -18.64
CA ALA A 649 68.35 31.78 -17.34
C ALA A 649 66.90 32.30 -17.24
N TRP A 650 66.31 32.29 -16.04
CA TRP A 650 64.95 32.71 -15.81
C TRP A 650 64.79 33.41 -14.47
N ASN A 651 63.68 34.14 -14.34
CA ASN A 651 63.33 34.77 -13.09
C ASN A 651 62.67 33.72 -12.17
N LYS A 652 62.90 33.78 -10.88
CA LYS A 652 62.17 32.99 -9.87
C LYS A 652 60.74 33.42 -9.84
N VAL A 653 59.81 32.43 -9.64
CA VAL A 653 58.37 32.62 -9.54
C VAL A 653 57.91 32.26 -8.16
N ALA A 654 57.27 33.20 -7.45
CA ALA A 654 56.79 33.00 -6.12
C ALA A 654 55.81 31.81 -6.08
N GLY A 655 56.04 30.88 -5.15
CA GLY A 655 55.20 29.69 -4.95
C GLY A 655 55.54 28.50 -5.87
N ALA A 656 56.56 28.60 -6.72
CA ALA A 656 57.04 27.46 -7.51
C ALA A 656 57.94 26.56 -6.65
N ASP A 657 57.74 25.25 -6.70
CA ASP A 657 58.58 24.24 -6.03
C ASP A 657 59.66 23.73 -6.98
N SER A 658 59.48 23.87 -8.28
CA SER A 658 60.38 23.41 -9.30
C SER A 658 60.16 24.13 -10.64
N TYR A 659 61.12 23.96 -11.54
CA TYR A 659 61.06 24.44 -12.93
C TYR A 659 61.31 23.26 -13.85
N ARG A 660 60.38 23.06 -14.82
CA ARG A 660 60.58 22.07 -15.89
C ARG A 660 61.01 22.79 -17.15
N ILE A 661 62.21 22.44 -17.64
CA ILE A 661 62.85 23.04 -18.84
C ILE A 661 62.57 22.12 -20.02
N TYR A 662 61.78 22.61 -20.98
CA TYR A 662 61.48 21.92 -22.21
C TYR A 662 62.24 22.55 -23.39
N ARG A 663 62.61 21.72 -24.38
CA ARG A 663 63.23 22.13 -25.62
C ARG A 663 62.47 21.56 -26.82
N LYS A 664 62.35 22.36 -27.89
CA LYS A 664 61.93 21.89 -29.21
C LYS A 664 62.81 22.48 -30.27
N SER A 665 62.93 21.81 -31.46
CA SER A 665 63.59 22.31 -32.67
C SER A 665 62.52 22.37 -33.76
N GLY A 666 62.48 23.54 -34.47
CA GLY A 666 61.44 23.77 -35.48
C GLY A 666 60.01 23.52 -34.96
N ASN A 667 59.23 22.76 -35.72
CA ASN A 667 57.85 22.42 -35.40
C ASN A 667 57.68 21.17 -34.51
N SER A 668 58.81 20.60 -34.01
CA SER A 668 58.70 19.40 -33.14
C SER A 668 58.00 19.70 -31.83
N ALA A 669 57.49 18.65 -31.19
CA ALA A 669 56.89 18.74 -29.85
C ALA A 669 57.98 19.09 -28.80
N TYR A 670 57.57 19.76 -27.72
CA TYR A 670 58.48 20.05 -26.62
C TYR A 670 58.87 18.74 -25.90
N LYS A 671 60.19 18.53 -25.72
CA LYS A 671 60.72 17.42 -24.90
C LYS A 671 61.22 18.00 -23.57
N LEU A 672 60.96 17.32 -22.48
CA LEU A 672 61.49 17.68 -21.15
C LEU A 672 62.95 17.38 -21.11
N MET A 673 63.72 18.40 -20.80
CA MET A 673 65.21 18.34 -20.75
C MET A 673 65.74 18.26 -19.32
N LYS A 674 65.12 19.00 -18.39
CA LYS A 674 65.58 19.10 -16.99
C LYS A 674 64.46 19.50 -16.08
N ILE A 675 64.45 18.94 -14.87
CA ILE A 675 63.69 19.43 -13.73
C ILE A 675 64.70 20.09 -12.79
N ALA A 676 64.47 21.36 -12.46
CA ALA A 676 65.27 22.14 -11.55
C ALA A 676 64.52 22.55 -10.33
N GLY A 677 65.09 22.55 -9.15
CA GLY A 677 64.49 22.93 -7.89
C GLY A 677 64.10 24.41 -7.81
N SER A 678 63.37 24.81 -6.79
CA SER A 678 62.85 26.17 -6.57
C SER A 678 63.95 27.23 -6.50
N GLY A 679 65.14 26.87 -6.01
CA GLY A 679 66.31 27.77 -5.93
C GLY A 679 66.97 28.04 -7.26
N ALA A 680 66.77 27.22 -8.29
CA ALA A 680 67.45 27.34 -9.57
C ALA A 680 66.95 28.55 -10.39
N ALA A 681 67.87 29.27 -11.03
CA ALA A 681 67.54 30.37 -11.90
C ALA A 681 68.21 30.24 -13.28
N SER A 682 68.96 29.17 -13.50
CA SER A 682 69.58 28.88 -14.80
C SER A 682 69.94 27.41 -14.96
N TRP A 683 70.08 26.98 -16.20
CA TRP A 683 70.53 25.65 -16.59
C TRP A 683 71.26 25.75 -17.95
N VAL A 684 72.25 24.91 -18.18
CA VAL A 684 72.99 24.85 -19.45
C VAL A 684 72.63 23.58 -20.19
N ASP A 685 72.13 23.71 -21.41
CA ASP A 685 71.86 22.60 -22.33
C ASP A 685 73.16 22.22 -23.05
N SER A 686 73.96 21.35 -22.45
CA SER A 686 75.20 20.85 -23.02
C SER A 686 75.00 19.94 -24.24
N LYS A 687 73.81 19.47 -24.49
CA LYS A 687 73.38 18.63 -25.62
C LYS A 687 72.87 19.47 -26.82
N SER A 688 73.03 20.76 -26.79
CA SER A 688 72.67 21.61 -27.92
C SER A 688 73.75 21.50 -29.05
N VAL A 689 73.31 21.43 -30.30
CA VAL A 689 74.15 21.22 -31.48
C VAL A 689 74.31 22.54 -32.24
N ALA A 690 75.54 22.84 -32.67
CA ALA A 690 75.82 24.01 -33.47
C ALA A 690 74.97 24.10 -34.73
N GLY A 691 74.58 25.30 -35.14
CA GLY A 691 73.76 25.56 -36.31
C GLY A 691 72.25 25.30 -36.10
N LYS A 692 71.85 24.56 -35.05
CA LYS A 692 70.43 24.28 -34.82
C LYS A 692 69.75 25.39 -34.03
N LYS A 693 68.48 25.69 -34.44
CA LYS A 693 67.63 26.66 -33.75
C LYS A 693 66.73 25.90 -32.75
N TYR A 694 66.81 26.32 -31.49
CA TYR A 694 66.02 25.72 -30.41
C TYR A 694 65.06 26.73 -29.77
N THR A 695 63.89 26.28 -29.41
CA THR A 695 62.96 27.03 -28.55
C THR A 695 62.89 26.35 -27.20
N TYR A 696 63.20 27.09 -26.14
CA TYR A 696 63.05 26.60 -24.76
C TYR A 696 61.87 27.20 -24.09
N ALA A 697 61.23 26.38 -23.29
CA ALA A 697 60.11 26.78 -22.38
C ALA A 697 60.50 26.37 -20.96
N VAL A 698 60.61 27.33 -20.07
CA VAL A 698 60.80 27.07 -18.63
C VAL A 698 59.44 27.27 -17.92
N VAL A 699 58.89 26.22 -17.44
CA VAL A 699 57.59 26.22 -16.82
C VAL A 699 57.74 26.08 -15.32
N PRO A 700 57.22 27.01 -14.50
CA PRO A 700 57.24 26.86 -13.05
C PRO A 700 56.17 25.84 -12.63
N TYR A 701 56.49 24.98 -11.68
CA TYR A 701 55.58 23.98 -11.14
C TYR A 701 55.43 24.10 -9.62
N LYS A 702 54.24 23.85 -9.12
CA LYS A 702 53.97 23.50 -7.73
C LYS A 702 53.24 22.18 -7.72
N LYS A 703 53.87 21.16 -7.15
CA LYS A 703 53.41 19.77 -7.29
C LYS A 703 53.24 19.42 -8.77
N GLN A 704 52.04 19.10 -9.23
CA GLN A 704 51.78 18.79 -10.65
C GLN A 704 51.18 19.97 -11.45
N THR A 705 50.94 21.11 -10.83
CA THR A 705 50.33 22.27 -11.49
C THR A 705 51.39 23.15 -12.14
N GLY A 706 51.38 23.23 -13.46
CA GLY A 706 52.23 24.12 -14.23
C GLY A 706 51.69 25.55 -14.30
N GLY A 707 52.59 26.52 -14.24
CA GLY A 707 52.29 27.95 -14.33
C GLY A 707 52.45 28.54 -15.74
N ALA A 708 52.48 29.85 -15.80
CA ALA A 708 52.69 30.60 -17.04
C ALA A 708 54.13 30.66 -17.39
N TYR A 709 54.46 30.76 -18.69
CA TYR A 709 55.79 30.90 -19.20
C TYR A 709 55.84 31.66 -20.55
N THR A 710 56.97 32.27 -20.84
CA THR A 710 57.24 32.83 -22.14
C THR A 710 58.44 32.06 -22.77
N PRO A 711 58.22 31.40 -23.91
CA PRO A 711 59.26 30.66 -24.58
C PRO A 711 60.39 31.63 -25.09
N VAL A 712 61.62 31.13 -25.16
CA VAL A 712 62.72 31.82 -25.75
C VAL A 712 63.35 30.97 -26.83
N THR A 713 63.71 31.61 -27.96
CA THR A 713 64.32 30.95 -29.10
C THR A 713 65.73 31.45 -29.26
N VAL A 714 66.60 30.52 -29.55
CA VAL A 714 68.08 30.84 -29.79
C VAL A 714 68.63 29.89 -30.84
N SER A 715 69.43 30.42 -31.71
CA SER A 715 70.30 29.63 -32.60
C SER A 715 71.61 29.27 -31.87
N CYS A 716 71.89 27.96 -31.81
CA CYS A 716 73.09 27.49 -31.14
C CYS A 716 74.32 27.85 -32.00
N LYS A 717 75.27 28.59 -31.42
CA LYS A 717 76.51 29.05 -32.09
C LYS A 717 77.78 28.29 -31.64
N ARG A 718 77.58 27.16 -30.98
CA ARG A 718 78.67 26.32 -30.52
C ARG A 718 79.33 25.54 -31.65
#